data_4ebed90c693b15ff4e61c44471639cf1
#
_entry.id   4ebed90c693b15ff4e61c44471639cf1
#
_cell.length_a   1.000
_cell.length_b   1.000
_cell.length_c   1.000
_cell.angle_alpha   90.00
_cell.angle_beta   90.00
_cell.angle_gamma   90.00
#
_symmetry.space_group_name_H-M   'P 1'
#
loop_
_entity.id
_entity.type
_entity.pdbx_description
1 polymer ?
#
loop_
_entity_poly.entity_id
_entity_poly.type
_entity_poly.pdbx_seq_one_letter_code
_entity_poly.pdbx_strand_id
1 'polypeptide(L)'
;MGTTNAERLAASFQKEKKVFIAFYSSLKTRRKFMKTKFTTHKKQLSALVCATLLGFPWGGANAITAGVVGNNSEEGFTSASENISGNIGIYAVGTKASAIAENITISSDMYAALYAYNGGVINVGGDSTKSVIITSTSDGINAVNLEKKGAAFVSVKASESVSIVSDTFALWAQNGTQSTQAPESHSSITVEAPTISIEGKEEAIVAFSNGEINVTGNATIKGGSALIDTRGYASVNINRDNSNATTVLEGDIVFETPNVEGGDGNFSGNLIDAFVNINLSGEGSSWTGRSYQSYKYVDASNGTVAVVTSEIGENREYFGQVSGLVLSVAKGAKWETTGDSFANVLNMDSGNLSLAADSVLHANDFIVAGDSNTINFGNGANINGTIEDQGTLYMTGDVSSFTGVLNVMGKASVGLTAEEASETLNPMQGSVLVVKAGTTLNGSTSVGSSASATSNGSSLSVLSDGTLAIVATDDYTEGTPLVTVGTASTEDGSTVKLVNAVKIADGTTVFATSDGSAPSEYSLVTDNLLKVVENNQIVSQSASTALGGNVLTPNVINEALTASGLGAERVVALTTDTTAAQAVSALNNIALMGTASGAQTAAINAANIQLDVIDSHGSVLAGYAHEKSGADLWIDLNGSFSKANRFSAGSTTYGYKSDLAGVTIGSDYAFGNGYATGVSVSFGTGSVRGQGNGAGIKNEVDYYGVNLYGVWSNEYFNMIGSVGYLQTKNEIKSQGYKGKPDVKVVSAGVRLEKPLLLNESITVTPHVGVRYKHINMDSFNAGGFNYDSEKANLVEVPFGVAFNANLKAPCGAEVKPFIDLTIAPNFGDRKVTNKVALTDSSASDSFEARIANNSMYNAKLGLNAVKGNHSLGISYGIGSGSYGRVDQALQAKYRYSF
;
A
#
# COMPACT_ATOMS: atom_id res chain seq x y z
N MET A 1 9.43 5.07 -46.86
CA MET A 1 10.67 4.70 -46.18
C MET A 1 10.24 3.87 -45.00
N GLY A 2 9.98 2.62 -45.25
CA GLY A 2 9.46 1.68 -44.28
C GLY A 2 10.06 0.32 -44.52
N THR A 3 10.92 -0.10 -43.64
CA THR A 3 11.30 -1.51 -43.57
C THR A 3 10.22 -2.22 -42.80
N THR A 4 9.64 -3.22 -43.41
CA THR A 4 8.47 -3.94 -42.98
C THR A 4 8.73 -4.81 -41.75
N ASN A 5 7.74 -4.96 -40.89
CA ASN A 5 7.73 -5.80 -39.69
C ASN A 5 8.18 -7.29 -39.92
N ALA A 6 8.23 -7.73 -41.16
CA ALA A 6 8.67 -9.08 -41.53
C ALA A 6 10.19 -9.29 -41.38
N GLU A 7 11.01 -8.26 -41.63
CA GLU A 7 12.47 -8.35 -41.49
C GLU A 7 12.92 -8.33 -40.01
N ARG A 8 12.16 -7.68 -39.14
CA ARG A 8 12.42 -7.71 -37.67
C ARG A 8 12.06 -9.05 -37.05
N LEU A 9 11.01 -9.72 -37.53
CA LEU A 9 10.66 -11.07 -37.08
C LEU A 9 11.69 -12.11 -37.55
N ALA A 10 12.20 -12.01 -38.76
CA ALA A 10 13.21 -12.93 -39.29
C ALA A 10 14.56 -12.80 -38.56
N ALA A 11 14.94 -11.59 -38.14
CA ALA A 11 16.16 -11.37 -37.36
C ALA A 11 16.03 -11.89 -35.91
N SER A 12 14.83 -11.86 -35.32
CA SER A 12 14.55 -12.43 -34.00
C SER A 12 14.66 -13.98 -34.04
N PHE A 13 14.06 -14.63 -35.03
CA PHE A 13 14.11 -16.10 -35.19
C PHE A 13 15.52 -16.63 -35.44
N GLN A 14 16.37 -15.88 -36.14
CA GLN A 14 17.78 -16.26 -36.35
C GLN A 14 18.60 -16.13 -35.06
N LYS A 15 18.28 -15.24 -34.18
CA LYS A 15 18.97 -15.05 -32.89
C LYS A 15 18.62 -16.15 -31.88
N GLU A 16 17.37 -16.56 -31.84
CA GLU A 16 16.92 -17.66 -30.97
C GLU A 16 17.44 -19.00 -31.42
N LYS A 17 17.54 -19.25 -32.76
CA LYS A 17 18.11 -20.48 -33.29
C LYS A 17 19.60 -20.63 -32.97
N LYS A 18 20.37 -19.54 -32.89
CA LYS A 18 21.77 -19.57 -32.45
C LYS A 18 21.93 -19.85 -30.94
N VAL A 19 21.03 -19.34 -30.12
CA VAL A 19 21.00 -19.59 -28.66
C VAL A 19 20.63 -21.06 -28.39
N PHE A 20 19.66 -21.62 -29.13
CA PHE A 20 19.23 -23.02 -28.98
C PHE A 20 20.28 -24.02 -29.41
N ILE A 21 21.05 -23.75 -30.49
CA ILE A 21 22.15 -24.59 -30.93
C ILE A 21 23.34 -24.53 -29.98
N ALA A 22 23.59 -23.35 -29.34
CA ALA A 22 24.63 -23.21 -28.32
C ALA A 22 24.26 -23.96 -27.04
N PHE A 23 22.98 -23.92 -26.65
CA PHE A 23 22.46 -24.63 -25.47
C PHE A 23 22.50 -26.16 -25.67
N TYR A 24 22.12 -26.65 -26.86
CA TYR A 24 22.13 -28.09 -27.16
C TYR A 24 23.54 -28.66 -27.29
N SER A 25 24.50 -27.86 -27.74
CA SER A 25 25.91 -28.26 -27.80
C SER A 25 26.56 -28.30 -26.42
N SER A 26 26.17 -27.38 -25.53
CA SER A 26 26.61 -27.36 -24.12
C SER A 26 26.11 -28.59 -23.36
N LEU A 27 24.83 -28.95 -23.53
CA LEU A 27 24.26 -30.17 -22.91
C LEU A 27 24.91 -31.47 -23.41
N LYS A 28 25.28 -31.55 -24.71
CA LYS A 28 25.98 -32.72 -25.24
C LYS A 28 27.42 -32.83 -24.72
N THR A 29 28.08 -31.70 -24.50
CA THR A 29 29.46 -31.65 -23.97
C THR A 29 29.47 -32.00 -22.48
N ARG A 30 28.52 -31.52 -21.69
CA ARG A 30 28.35 -31.89 -20.27
C ARG A 30 28.05 -33.39 -20.07
N ARG A 31 27.19 -33.97 -20.92
CA ARG A 31 26.90 -35.42 -20.87
C ARG A 31 28.08 -36.30 -21.23
N LYS A 32 28.99 -35.84 -22.10
CA LYS A 32 30.22 -36.56 -22.46
C LYS A 32 31.30 -36.39 -21.39
N PHE A 33 31.32 -35.26 -20.68
CA PHE A 33 32.31 -34.99 -19.62
C PHE A 33 32.00 -35.79 -18.34
N MET A 34 30.73 -35.94 -17.97
CA MET A 34 30.33 -36.77 -16.83
C MET A 34 30.60 -38.28 -17.03
N LYS A 35 30.46 -38.80 -18.25
CA LYS A 35 30.75 -40.23 -18.51
C LYS A 35 32.25 -40.58 -18.48
N THR A 36 33.16 -39.63 -18.73
CA THR A 36 34.61 -39.91 -18.82
C THR A 36 35.31 -39.73 -17.45
N LYS A 37 34.79 -38.90 -16.52
CA LYS A 37 35.45 -38.63 -15.23
C LYS A 37 35.20 -39.71 -14.18
N PHE A 38 34.00 -40.33 -14.15
CA PHE A 38 33.69 -41.39 -13.16
C PHE A 38 34.58 -42.62 -13.26
N THR A 39 35.17 -42.88 -14.42
CA THR A 39 36.13 -44.01 -14.61
C THR A 39 37.53 -43.69 -14.07
N THR A 40 37.91 -42.43 -13.99
CA THR A 40 39.27 -42.01 -13.57
C THR A 40 39.41 -42.03 -12.05
N HIS A 41 38.38 -41.60 -11.32
CA HIS A 41 38.40 -41.58 -9.83
C HIS A 41 38.40 -42.95 -9.20
N LYS A 42 37.67 -43.95 -9.77
CA LYS A 42 37.77 -45.35 -9.28
C LYS A 42 39.17 -45.91 -9.37
N LYS A 43 39.98 -45.47 -10.36
CA LYS A 43 41.36 -45.88 -10.50
C LYS A 43 42.29 -45.15 -9.52
N GLN A 44 42.06 -43.91 -9.16
CA GLN A 44 42.89 -43.19 -8.20
C GLN A 44 42.60 -43.61 -6.77
N LEU A 45 41.31 -43.77 -6.36
CA LEU A 45 40.95 -44.31 -5.06
C LEU A 45 41.46 -45.73 -4.88
N SER A 46 41.34 -46.59 -5.91
CA SER A 46 41.87 -47.95 -5.86
C SER A 46 43.39 -48.00 -5.77
N ALA A 47 44.08 -47.04 -6.39
CA ALA A 47 45.54 -46.99 -6.32
C ALA A 47 46.04 -46.53 -4.95
N LEU A 48 45.35 -45.55 -4.31
CA LEU A 48 45.70 -45.07 -2.96
C LEU A 48 45.38 -46.13 -1.87
N VAL A 49 44.21 -46.77 -1.95
CA VAL A 49 43.84 -47.86 -1.03
C VAL A 49 44.76 -49.10 -1.20
N CYS A 50 45.14 -49.46 -2.41
CA CYS A 50 46.08 -50.58 -2.63
C CYS A 50 47.51 -50.24 -2.18
N ALA A 51 47.98 -49.02 -2.28
CA ALA A 51 49.32 -48.64 -1.85
C ALA A 51 49.52 -48.67 -0.32
N THR A 52 48.45 -48.37 0.46
CA THR A 52 48.48 -48.36 1.91
C THR A 52 48.28 -49.77 2.53
N LEU A 53 47.64 -50.71 1.82
CA LEU A 53 47.37 -52.05 2.33
C LEU A 53 48.54 -53.07 2.14
N LEU A 54 49.54 -52.73 1.31
CA LEU A 54 50.55 -53.68 0.94
C LEU A 54 51.96 -53.34 1.42
N GLY A 55 52.19 -52.64 2.50
CA GLY A 55 53.47 -52.55 3.25
C GLY A 55 54.76 -52.76 2.45
N PHE A 56 54.91 -52.29 1.17
CA PHE A 56 56.09 -52.48 0.38
C PHE A 56 57.02 -51.27 0.42
N PRO A 57 58.33 -51.46 0.56
CA PRO A 57 59.32 -50.38 0.47
C PRO A 57 59.39 -49.92 -1.01
N TRP A 58 59.08 -48.65 -1.25
CA TRP A 58 59.14 -47.98 -2.55
C TRP A 58 60.57 -47.78 -2.99
N GLY A 59 60.99 -48.54 -4.00
CA GLY A 59 62.18 -48.23 -4.77
C GLY A 59 61.72 -47.62 -6.10
N GLY A 60 61.95 -46.38 -6.26
CA GLY A 60 61.97 -45.69 -7.55
C GLY A 60 60.66 -45.16 -8.13
N ALA A 61 60.17 -44.08 -7.70
CA ALA A 61 59.53 -42.96 -8.43
C ALA A 61 59.03 -41.90 -7.45
N ASN A 62 59.45 -40.69 -7.58
CA ASN A 62 59.09 -39.44 -6.86
C ASN A 62 58.72 -39.61 -5.39
N ALA A 63 59.67 -39.50 -4.52
CA ALA A 63 59.46 -39.46 -3.11
C ALA A 63 58.46 -38.35 -2.75
N ILE A 64 57.38 -38.67 -1.99
CA ILE A 64 56.44 -37.69 -1.44
C ILE A 64 57.27 -36.74 -0.56
N THR A 65 57.33 -35.48 -0.94
CA THR A 65 57.96 -34.46 -0.09
C THR A 65 56.87 -33.73 0.67
N ALA A 66 56.93 -33.78 1.97
CA ALA A 66 56.05 -32.98 2.86
C ALA A 66 56.83 -31.72 3.34
N GLY A 67 56.17 -30.58 3.30
CA GLY A 67 56.74 -29.36 3.80
C GLY A 67 56.95 -29.39 5.32
N VAL A 68 55.97 -29.97 6.02
CA VAL A 68 55.98 -30.19 7.48
C VAL A 68 55.49 -31.59 7.82
N VAL A 69 56.17 -32.34 8.63
CA VAL A 69 55.81 -33.68 9.06
C VAL A 69 55.61 -33.70 10.58
N GLY A 70 54.46 -34.18 11.04
CA GLY A 70 54.21 -34.33 12.49
C GLY A 70 55.13 -35.34 13.19
N ASN A 71 55.34 -35.15 14.46
CA ASN A 71 56.12 -36.08 15.31
C ASN A 71 55.31 -36.57 16.51
N ASN A 72 55.80 -37.58 17.23
CA ASN A 72 55.10 -38.21 18.37
C ASN A 72 55.34 -37.54 19.70
N SER A 73 55.93 -36.32 19.77
CA SER A 73 56.07 -35.60 21.01
C SER A 73 54.72 -35.04 21.49
N GLU A 74 54.52 -34.84 22.79
CA GLU A 74 53.26 -34.31 23.33
C GLU A 74 52.93 -32.94 22.73
N GLU A 75 53.93 -32.11 22.38
CA GLU A 75 53.81 -30.79 21.77
C GLU A 75 53.69 -30.85 20.22
N GLY A 76 54.10 -31.95 19.64
CA GLY A 76 54.13 -32.13 18.18
C GLY A 76 55.27 -31.33 17.50
N PHE A 77 55.24 -31.22 16.17
CA PHE A 77 56.14 -30.35 15.41
C PHE A 77 55.44 -29.05 15.05
N THR A 78 56.09 -27.88 15.36
CA THR A 78 55.53 -26.57 15.06
C THR A 78 56.47 -25.86 14.07
N SER A 79 55.90 -25.38 12.98
CA SER A 79 56.58 -24.52 12.01
C SER A 79 56.19 -23.05 12.25
N ALA A 80 57.20 -22.19 12.25
CA ALA A 80 57.03 -20.72 12.26
C ALA A 80 57.18 -20.13 10.82
N SER A 81 57.19 -21.00 9.78
CA SER A 81 57.31 -20.54 8.40
C SER A 81 56.01 -19.94 7.86
N GLU A 82 56.13 -18.82 7.20
CA GLU A 82 54.99 -18.18 6.50
C GLU A 82 54.65 -18.88 5.21
N ASN A 83 55.56 -19.63 4.58
CA ASN A 83 55.38 -20.36 3.36
C ASN A 83 55.76 -21.83 3.53
N ILE A 84 54.81 -22.74 3.33
CA ILE A 84 54.99 -24.19 3.44
C ILE A 84 54.52 -24.81 2.12
N SER A 85 55.40 -25.55 1.47
CA SER A 85 55.09 -26.18 0.19
C SER A 85 55.69 -27.58 0.08
N GLY A 86 55.06 -28.47 -0.73
CA GLY A 86 55.53 -29.83 -1.01
C GLY A 86 54.44 -30.61 -1.76
N ASN A 87 54.74 -31.90 -2.05
CA ASN A 87 53.69 -32.77 -2.58
C ASN A 87 52.53 -32.89 -1.60
N ILE A 88 52.77 -32.75 -0.29
CA ILE A 88 51.85 -32.50 0.79
C ILE A 88 52.44 -31.32 1.59
N GLY A 89 51.61 -30.30 1.86
CA GLY A 89 52.08 -29.13 2.63
C GLY A 89 52.36 -29.48 4.07
N ILE A 90 51.41 -29.95 4.86
CA ILE A 90 51.58 -30.45 6.22
C ILE A 90 50.98 -31.85 6.35
N TYR A 91 51.71 -32.76 6.90
CA TYR A 91 51.40 -34.17 7.06
C TYR A 91 51.50 -34.67 8.50
N ALA A 92 50.47 -35.31 9.02
CA ALA A 92 50.42 -35.89 10.33
C ALA A 92 49.74 -37.27 10.33
N VAL A 93 50.40 -38.33 10.72
CA VAL A 93 49.86 -39.72 10.83
C VAL A 93 50.05 -40.24 12.23
N GLY A 94 49.01 -40.31 13.02
CA GLY A 94 49.07 -40.69 14.43
C GLY A 94 49.92 -39.73 15.24
N THR A 95 50.18 -38.54 14.77
CA THR A 95 51.18 -37.54 15.25
C THR A 95 50.55 -36.15 15.25
N LYS A 96 51.27 -35.17 15.79
CA LYS A 96 50.86 -33.76 15.79
C LYS A 96 51.75 -32.90 14.93
N ALA A 97 51.16 -31.97 14.16
CA ALA A 97 51.85 -30.92 13.46
C ALA A 97 51.15 -29.58 13.64
N SER A 98 51.89 -28.51 13.63
CA SER A 98 51.35 -27.14 13.72
C SER A 98 52.11 -26.19 12.83
N ALA A 99 51.44 -25.13 12.37
CA ALA A 99 52.04 -23.99 11.71
C ALA A 99 51.50 -22.72 12.37
N ILE A 100 52.43 -21.88 12.90
CA ILE A 100 52.06 -20.65 13.63
C ILE A 100 52.94 -19.51 13.10
N ALA A 101 52.38 -18.59 12.36
CA ALA A 101 53.01 -17.36 11.89
C ALA A 101 51.95 -16.26 11.77
N GLU A 102 52.36 -15.02 11.53
CA GLU A 102 51.44 -13.90 11.35
C GLU A 102 50.59 -14.09 10.08
N ASN A 103 51.20 -14.52 8.99
CA ASN A 103 50.53 -14.89 7.73
C ASN A 103 51.05 -16.24 7.29
N ILE A 104 50.17 -17.15 6.90
CA ILE A 104 50.54 -18.53 6.53
C ILE A 104 50.02 -18.81 5.13
N THR A 105 50.95 -19.26 4.25
CA THR A 105 50.58 -19.79 2.92
C THR A 105 51.01 -21.25 2.85
N ILE A 106 50.14 -22.14 2.54
CA ILE A 106 50.37 -23.57 2.39
C ILE A 106 49.95 -24.01 0.99
N SER A 107 50.87 -24.66 0.28
CA SER A 107 50.59 -25.16 -1.05
C SER A 107 50.96 -26.64 -1.25
N SER A 108 50.20 -27.34 -2.07
CA SER A 108 50.47 -28.71 -2.50
C SER A 108 50.33 -28.85 -4.02
N ASP A 109 51.19 -29.60 -4.63
CA ASP A 109 51.21 -29.84 -6.08
C ASP A 109 50.81 -31.29 -6.48
N MET A 110 50.53 -32.17 -5.54
CA MET A 110 50.22 -33.57 -5.84
C MET A 110 49.10 -34.21 -5.01
N TYR A 111 49.04 -33.91 -3.70
CA TYR A 111 48.06 -34.45 -2.75
C TYR A 111 47.36 -33.33 -1.98
N ALA A 112 46.89 -33.61 -0.77
CA ALA A 112 46.28 -32.59 0.06
C ALA A 112 47.30 -31.54 0.57
N ALA A 113 46.91 -30.28 0.67
CA ALA A 113 47.74 -29.26 1.32
C ALA A 113 47.90 -29.52 2.82
N LEU A 114 46.83 -29.94 3.52
CA LEU A 114 46.85 -30.44 4.88
C LEU A 114 46.33 -31.87 4.93
N TYR A 115 47.11 -32.81 5.46
CA TYR A 115 46.74 -34.21 5.52
C TYR A 115 46.94 -34.81 6.89
N ALA A 116 45.87 -34.87 7.70
CA ALA A 116 45.81 -35.58 8.94
C ALA A 116 45.25 -37.00 8.72
N TYR A 117 45.97 -38.03 9.13
CA TYR A 117 45.60 -39.39 8.86
C TYR A 117 45.73 -40.29 10.08
N ASN A 118 44.75 -41.19 10.28
CA ASN A 118 44.77 -42.21 11.34
C ASN A 118 45.22 -41.73 12.72
N GLY A 119 44.50 -40.76 13.32
CA GLY A 119 44.86 -40.18 14.59
C GLY A 119 45.82 -38.96 14.51
N GLY A 120 46.09 -38.49 13.27
CA GLY A 120 46.86 -37.27 13.05
C GLY A 120 46.13 -36.02 13.49
N VAL A 121 46.86 -35.03 14.03
CA VAL A 121 46.33 -33.75 14.45
C VAL A 121 47.15 -32.60 13.79
N ILE A 122 46.49 -31.74 13.10
CA ILE A 122 47.12 -30.58 12.44
C ILE A 122 46.42 -29.30 12.94
N ASN A 123 47.20 -28.34 13.46
CA ASN A 123 46.72 -27.02 13.82
C ASN A 123 47.44 -25.94 12.98
N VAL A 124 46.67 -25.13 12.28
CA VAL A 124 47.20 -24.03 11.47
C VAL A 124 46.70 -22.70 11.98
N GLY A 125 47.60 -21.81 12.33
CA GLY A 125 47.28 -20.50 12.83
C GLY A 125 46.84 -20.46 14.30
N GLY A 126 46.09 -19.45 14.67
CA GLY A 126 45.59 -19.16 16.01
C GLY A 126 45.26 -17.67 16.15
N ASP A 127 45.03 -17.20 17.36
CA ASP A 127 44.59 -15.83 17.63
C ASP A 127 45.57 -14.73 17.15
N SER A 128 46.89 -15.08 17.04
CA SER A 128 47.93 -14.20 16.53
C SER A 128 48.15 -14.24 15.03
N THR A 129 47.54 -15.22 14.33
CA THR A 129 47.64 -15.38 12.89
C THR A 129 46.58 -14.51 12.21
N LYS A 130 47.00 -13.60 11.33
CA LYS A 130 46.10 -12.72 10.59
C LYS A 130 45.45 -13.44 9.44
N SER A 131 46.24 -14.11 8.60
CA SER A 131 45.70 -14.78 7.43
C SER A 131 46.29 -16.17 7.21
N VAL A 132 45.47 -17.06 6.67
CA VAL A 132 45.83 -18.40 6.23
C VAL A 132 45.37 -18.57 4.79
N ILE A 133 46.26 -18.92 3.88
CA ILE A 133 46.01 -19.23 2.48
C ILE A 133 46.42 -20.66 2.22
N ILE A 134 45.48 -21.49 1.71
CA ILE A 134 45.71 -22.90 1.40
C ILE A 134 45.36 -23.12 -0.06
N THR A 135 46.32 -23.62 -0.87
CA THR A 135 46.11 -23.93 -2.28
C THR A 135 46.56 -25.33 -2.59
N SER A 136 45.83 -26.05 -3.42
CA SER A 136 46.20 -27.41 -3.83
C SER A 136 45.77 -27.70 -5.28
N THR A 137 46.60 -28.42 -5.98
CA THR A 137 46.24 -29.03 -7.28
C THR A 137 45.49 -30.38 -7.12
N SER A 138 45.23 -30.78 -5.89
CA SER A 138 44.38 -31.90 -5.48
C SER A 138 43.51 -31.43 -4.33
N ASP A 139 43.44 -32.13 -3.21
CA ASP A 139 42.60 -31.77 -2.07
C ASP A 139 43.21 -30.63 -1.24
N GLY A 140 42.38 -29.80 -0.69
CA GLY A 140 42.81 -28.71 0.23
C GLY A 140 43.19 -29.25 1.58
N ILE A 141 42.21 -29.71 2.35
CA ILE A 141 42.36 -30.21 3.74
C ILE A 141 41.70 -31.58 3.89
N ASN A 142 42.47 -32.56 4.35
CA ASN A 142 42.02 -33.91 4.63
C ASN A 142 42.18 -34.28 6.11
N ALA A 143 41.11 -34.72 6.78
CA ALA A 143 41.11 -35.35 8.08
C ALA A 143 40.47 -36.73 7.97
N VAL A 144 41.32 -37.77 7.76
CA VAL A 144 40.86 -39.07 7.32
C VAL A 144 41.37 -40.19 8.25
N ASN A 145 40.51 -41.05 8.75
CA ASN A 145 40.85 -42.25 9.47
C ASN A 145 40.22 -43.47 8.77
N LEU A 146 40.98 -44.19 7.97
CA LEU A 146 40.49 -45.38 7.25
C LEU A 146 40.76 -46.69 8.04
N GLU A 147 41.78 -46.72 8.91
CA GLU A 147 42.23 -47.94 9.59
C GLU A 147 41.73 -48.10 11.00
N LYS A 148 40.80 -47.28 11.49
CA LYS A 148 40.26 -47.25 12.87
C LYS A 148 41.35 -47.08 13.94
N LYS A 149 42.47 -46.42 13.62
CA LYS A 149 43.58 -46.15 14.52
C LYS A 149 43.45 -44.84 15.35
N GLY A 150 42.36 -44.18 15.24
CA GLY A 150 42.06 -42.94 15.96
C GLY A 150 41.55 -41.85 15.02
N ALA A 151 40.65 -41.01 15.47
CA ALA A 151 40.08 -39.90 14.69
C ALA A 151 41.18 -38.91 14.30
N ALA A 152 41.08 -38.30 13.09
CA ALA A 152 42.00 -37.29 12.60
C ALA A 152 41.38 -35.89 12.79
N PHE A 153 42.20 -34.93 13.12
CA PHE A 153 41.74 -33.56 13.44
C PHE A 153 42.53 -32.51 12.68
N VAL A 154 41.85 -31.57 12.03
CA VAL A 154 42.48 -30.40 11.46
C VAL A 154 41.77 -29.15 11.95
N SER A 155 42.51 -28.19 12.49
CA SER A 155 42.00 -26.88 12.88
C SER A 155 42.73 -25.79 12.13
N VAL A 156 42.00 -24.88 11.48
CA VAL A 156 42.52 -23.70 10.79
C VAL A 156 41.88 -22.48 11.42
N LYS A 157 42.66 -21.62 12.03
CA LYS A 157 42.18 -20.42 12.71
C LYS A 157 42.99 -19.19 12.34
N ALA A 158 42.29 -18.08 12.01
CA ALA A 158 42.90 -16.79 11.76
C ALA A 158 42.07 -15.64 12.36
N SER A 159 42.71 -14.54 12.70
CA SER A 159 42.06 -13.35 13.27
C SER A 159 41.49 -12.38 12.22
N GLU A 160 41.83 -12.56 10.92
CA GLU A 160 41.30 -11.75 9.82
C GLU A 160 40.68 -12.62 8.71
N SER A 161 41.44 -13.57 8.12
CA SER A 161 40.93 -14.33 6.96
C SER A 161 41.54 -15.72 6.79
N VAL A 162 40.70 -16.63 6.21
CA VAL A 162 41.09 -17.94 5.71
C VAL A 162 40.63 -18.07 4.26
N SER A 163 41.57 -18.49 3.37
CA SER A 163 41.25 -18.80 1.98
C SER A 163 41.76 -20.22 1.63
N ILE A 164 40.88 -21.06 1.11
CA ILE A 164 41.14 -22.45 0.73
C ILE A 164 40.68 -22.64 -0.69
N VAL A 165 41.60 -23.02 -1.59
CA VAL A 165 41.32 -23.29 -3.00
C VAL A 165 41.93 -24.62 -3.41
N SER A 166 41.14 -25.50 -4.00
CA SER A 166 41.60 -26.81 -4.44
C SER A 166 41.06 -27.17 -5.84
N ASP A 167 41.77 -28.00 -6.53
CA ASP A 167 41.36 -28.52 -7.85
C ASP A 167 40.38 -29.70 -7.72
N THR A 168 40.28 -30.34 -6.53
CA THR A 168 39.32 -31.40 -6.22
C THR A 168 38.46 -31.02 -5.03
N PHE A 169 38.68 -31.55 -3.85
CA PHE A 169 37.93 -31.28 -2.62
C PHE A 169 38.62 -30.22 -1.78
N ALA A 170 37.91 -29.16 -1.41
CA ALA A 170 38.55 -28.16 -0.55
C ALA A 170 38.64 -28.68 0.91
N LEU A 171 37.61 -29.30 1.45
CA LEU A 171 37.60 -29.94 2.76
C LEU A 171 37.08 -31.36 2.66
N TRP A 172 37.83 -32.33 3.24
CA TRP A 172 37.41 -33.72 3.30
C TRP A 172 37.64 -34.32 4.69
N ALA A 173 36.52 -34.67 5.36
CA ALA A 173 36.56 -35.35 6.63
C ALA A 173 35.92 -36.74 6.53
N GLN A 174 36.63 -37.80 7.05
CA GLN A 174 36.12 -39.16 7.07
C GLN A 174 36.67 -39.95 8.25
N ASN A 175 35.81 -40.73 8.92
CA ASN A 175 36.20 -41.61 10.01
C ASN A 175 35.67 -43.06 9.80
N GLY A 176 36.43 -43.88 9.14
CA GLY A 176 36.09 -45.25 8.75
C GLY A 176 35.71 -45.39 7.28
N THR A 177 35.58 -46.61 6.82
CA THR A 177 35.25 -46.94 5.40
C THR A 177 33.76 -47.05 5.13
N GLN A 178 32.99 -47.46 6.15
CA GLN A 178 31.53 -47.49 6.15
C GLN A 178 31.05 -47.44 7.59
N SER A 179 30.08 -46.66 7.91
CA SER A 179 29.46 -46.65 9.22
C SER A 179 27.96 -46.88 9.11
N THR A 180 27.46 -47.91 9.73
CA THR A 180 26.02 -48.19 9.91
C THR A 180 25.53 -47.87 11.32
N GLN A 181 26.38 -47.31 12.16
CA GLN A 181 26.07 -46.92 13.55
C GLN A 181 26.73 -45.60 13.89
N ALA A 182 26.05 -44.79 14.73
CA ALA A 182 26.59 -43.57 15.26
C ALA A 182 27.88 -43.81 16.07
N PRO A 183 28.98 -43.15 15.80
CA PRO A 183 30.28 -43.42 16.39
C PRO A 183 30.47 -42.73 17.74
N GLU A 184 31.41 -43.24 18.52
CA GLU A 184 31.90 -42.57 19.73
C GLU A 184 32.89 -41.42 19.43
N SER A 185 33.44 -41.33 18.20
CA SER A 185 34.41 -40.33 17.79
C SER A 185 34.26 -39.93 16.31
N HIS A 186 34.56 -38.67 15.98
CA HIS A 186 34.52 -38.11 14.63
C HIS A 186 35.90 -37.64 14.18
N SER A 187 36.28 -37.82 12.93
CA SER A 187 37.37 -37.08 12.34
C SER A 187 36.85 -35.71 11.95
N SER A 188 37.55 -34.63 12.32
CA SER A 188 36.98 -33.31 12.14
C SER A 188 37.92 -32.30 11.48
N ILE A 189 37.28 -31.40 10.72
CA ILE A 189 37.90 -30.18 10.19
C ILE A 189 37.14 -28.98 10.77
N THR A 190 37.86 -28.05 11.39
CA THR A 190 37.29 -26.79 11.89
C THR A 190 38.01 -25.62 11.22
N VAL A 191 37.24 -24.72 10.59
CA VAL A 191 37.73 -23.48 9.98
C VAL A 191 37.07 -22.30 10.68
N GLU A 192 37.88 -21.42 11.29
CA GLU A 192 37.39 -20.27 12.06
C GLU A 192 38.13 -18.99 11.67
N ALA A 193 37.43 -17.99 11.12
CA ALA A 193 37.97 -16.66 10.88
C ALA A 193 36.86 -15.65 10.64
N PRO A 194 37.11 -14.32 10.84
CA PRO A 194 36.16 -13.28 10.47
C PRO A 194 35.73 -13.32 9.00
N THR A 195 36.65 -13.67 8.07
CA THR A 195 36.36 -13.85 6.64
C THR A 195 36.90 -15.20 6.14
N ILE A 196 36.04 -15.97 5.50
CA ILE A 196 36.37 -17.31 4.99
C ILE A 196 35.99 -17.42 3.53
N SER A 197 36.91 -17.92 2.69
CA SER A 197 36.67 -18.27 1.29
C SER A 197 37.09 -19.72 1.06
N ILE A 198 36.16 -20.56 0.61
CA ILE A 198 36.40 -21.99 0.32
C ILE A 198 35.93 -22.28 -1.10
N GLU A 199 36.84 -22.77 -1.94
CA GLU A 199 36.50 -23.13 -3.30
C GLU A 199 37.08 -24.51 -3.64
N GLY A 200 36.23 -25.46 -3.96
CA GLY A 200 36.61 -26.76 -4.57
C GLY A 200 36.11 -26.80 -5.99
N LYS A 201 37.03 -26.99 -6.93
CA LYS A 201 36.64 -27.05 -8.37
C LYS A 201 35.78 -28.26 -8.71
N GLU A 202 35.87 -29.33 -7.95
CA GLU A 202 34.93 -30.46 -7.98
C GLU A 202 33.90 -30.30 -6.85
N GLU A 203 34.31 -30.39 -5.59
CA GLU A 203 33.44 -30.30 -4.45
C GLU A 203 34.09 -29.43 -3.37
N ALA A 204 33.30 -28.54 -2.75
CA ALA A 204 33.88 -27.69 -1.70
C ALA A 204 34.03 -28.45 -0.37
N ILE A 205 33.03 -29.21 0.04
CA ILE A 205 32.97 -29.91 1.32
C ILE A 205 32.56 -31.35 1.09
N VAL A 206 33.36 -32.27 1.61
CA VAL A 206 33.12 -33.73 1.56
C VAL A 206 33.17 -34.26 3.01
N ALA A 207 32.08 -34.81 3.49
CA ALA A 207 31.99 -35.38 4.81
C ALA A 207 31.43 -36.78 4.72
N PHE A 208 32.23 -37.82 5.01
CA PHE A 208 31.82 -39.22 4.93
C PHE A 208 32.06 -39.97 6.21
N SER A 209 31.22 -40.98 6.45
CA SER A 209 31.45 -42.00 7.46
C SER A 209 31.95 -41.40 8.78
N ASN A 210 31.12 -40.61 9.47
CA ASN A 210 31.46 -39.95 10.74
C ASN A 210 32.54 -38.84 10.61
N GLY A 211 32.66 -38.24 9.48
CA GLY A 211 33.39 -36.99 9.30
C GLY A 211 32.60 -35.81 9.81
N GLU A 212 33.24 -34.87 10.44
CA GLU A 212 32.63 -33.60 10.89
C GLU A 212 33.37 -32.41 10.33
N ILE A 213 32.62 -31.43 9.77
CA ILE A 213 33.19 -30.19 9.24
C ILE A 213 32.44 -29.01 9.82
N ASN A 214 33.17 -28.10 10.46
CA ASN A 214 32.64 -26.90 11.08
C ASN A 214 33.27 -25.66 10.45
N VAL A 215 32.44 -24.74 9.94
CA VAL A 215 32.87 -23.45 9.36
C VAL A 215 32.19 -22.32 10.12
N THR A 216 32.99 -21.42 10.71
CA THR A 216 32.48 -20.32 11.55
C THR A 216 33.10 -18.98 11.18
N GLY A 217 32.32 -18.05 10.63
CA GLY A 217 32.71 -16.70 10.18
C GLY A 217 31.94 -16.27 8.93
N ASN A 218 32.23 -15.08 8.40
CA ASN A 218 31.65 -14.65 7.13
C ASN A 218 32.22 -15.54 6.02
N ALA A 219 31.41 -16.48 5.55
CA ALA A 219 31.86 -17.56 4.66
C ALA A 219 31.30 -17.42 3.25
N THR A 220 32.19 -17.49 2.26
CA THR A 220 31.85 -17.71 0.85
C THR A 220 32.35 -19.09 0.46
N ILE A 221 31.45 -20.00 0.10
CA ILE A 221 31.76 -21.40 -0.21
C ILE A 221 31.22 -21.76 -1.59
N LYS A 222 32.08 -22.27 -2.46
CA LYS A 222 31.73 -22.64 -3.84
C LYS A 222 32.20 -24.03 -4.18
N GLY A 223 31.29 -24.82 -4.74
CA GLY A 223 31.56 -26.14 -5.26
C GLY A 223 31.28 -26.25 -6.77
N GLY A 224 32.12 -26.93 -7.49
CA GLY A 224 31.97 -27.09 -8.96
C GLY A 224 30.92 -28.12 -9.35
N SER A 225 30.96 -29.34 -8.79
CA SER A 225 29.96 -30.38 -8.99
C SER A 225 29.01 -30.53 -7.81
N ALA A 226 29.50 -30.31 -6.59
CA ALA A 226 28.69 -30.17 -5.39
C ALA A 226 29.30 -29.13 -4.45
N LEU A 227 28.45 -28.41 -3.76
CA LEU A 227 28.86 -27.58 -2.64
C LEU A 227 29.21 -28.45 -1.42
N ILE A 228 28.33 -29.37 -1.08
CA ILE A 228 28.50 -30.36 0.00
C ILE A 228 28.14 -31.73 -0.55
N ASP A 229 29.03 -32.71 -0.38
CA ASP A 229 28.78 -34.15 -0.55
C ASP A 229 28.92 -34.87 0.79
N THR A 230 27.86 -35.53 1.24
CA THR A 230 27.85 -36.13 2.57
C THR A 230 27.12 -37.47 2.65
N ARG A 231 27.60 -38.38 3.54
CA ARG A 231 26.98 -39.69 3.81
C ARG A 231 27.42 -40.31 5.14
N GLY A 232 26.56 -41.17 5.69
CA GLY A 232 26.90 -42.07 6.80
C GLY A 232 27.29 -41.34 8.10
N TYR A 233 26.34 -40.85 8.89
CA TYR A 233 26.53 -40.14 10.16
C TYR A 233 27.52 -38.93 10.11
N ALA A 234 27.83 -38.45 8.91
CA ALA A 234 28.66 -37.29 8.77
C ALA A 234 27.92 -36.01 9.16
N SER A 235 28.65 -34.99 9.60
CA SER A 235 28.08 -33.73 10.05
C SER A 235 28.79 -32.55 9.37
N VAL A 236 28.03 -31.62 8.78
CA VAL A 236 28.52 -30.36 8.24
C VAL A 236 27.75 -29.21 8.89
N ASN A 237 28.49 -28.30 9.53
CA ASN A 237 27.93 -27.16 10.22
C ASN A 237 28.51 -25.87 9.64
N ILE A 238 27.69 -25.03 9.00
CA ILE A 238 28.07 -23.72 8.49
C ILE A 238 27.35 -22.65 9.29
N ASN A 239 28.11 -21.93 10.09
CA ASN A 239 27.59 -20.86 10.96
C ASN A 239 26.41 -21.28 11.88
N ARG A 240 26.30 -22.56 12.22
CA ARG A 240 25.18 -23.11 12.99
C ARG A 240 24.80 -22.25 14.19
N ASP A 241 25.81 -21.84 14.98
CA ASP A 241 25.62 -21.07 16.22
C ASP A 241 25.97 -19.57 16.05
N ASN A 242 26.21 -19.10 14.83
CA ASN A 242 26.59 -17.73 14.52
C ASN A 242 25.55 -17.02 13.62
N SER A 243 24.54 -16.44 14.21
CA SER A 243 23.43 -15.75 13.53
C SER A 243 23.77 -14.37 12.92
N ASN A 244 25.03 -13.91 13.05
CA ASN A 244 25.46 -12.60 12.51
C ASN A 244 26.47 -12.75 11.36
N ALA A 245 26.97 -13.94 11.09
CA ALA A 245 27.90 -14.17 10.01
C ALA A 245 27.18 -14.20 8.65
N THR A 246 27.73 -13.50 7.68
CA THR A 246 27.30 -13.60 6.29
C THR A 246 27.72 -14.95 5.71
N THR A 247 26.79 -15.68 5.12
CA THR A 247 27.03 -16.98 4.49
C THR A 247 26.60 -16.95 3.03
N VAL A 248 27.54 -17.06 2.09
CA VAL A 248 27.26 -17.09 0.65
C VAL A 248 27.65 -18.45 0.09
N LEU A 249 26.69 -19.18 -0.42
CA LEU A 249 26.84 -20.56 -0.89
C LEU A 249 26.48 -20.66 -2.38
N GLU A 250 27.31 -21.38 -3.15
CA GLU A 250 27.07 -21.63 -4.57
C GLU A 250 27.35 -23.10 -4.91
N GLY A 251 26.31 -23.83 -5.31
CA GLY A 251 26.36 -25.25 -5.67
C GLY A 251 25.36 -26.10 -4.89
N ASP A 252 25.27 -27.35 -5.27
CA ASP A 252 24.29 -28.31 -4.77
C ASP A 252 24.76 -29.04 -3.49
N ILE A 253 23.84 -29.38 -2.62
CA ILE A 253 24.08 -30.28 -1.46
C ILE A 253 23.60 -31.67 -1.83
N VAL A 254 24.50 -32.65 -1.74
CA VAL A 254 24.25 -34.02 -2.10
C VAL A 254 24.33 -34.90 -0.85
N PHE A 255 23.29 -35.68 -0.61
CA PHE A 255 23.27 -36.72 0.38
C PHE A 255 23.42 -38.06 -0.30
N GLU A 256 24.62 -38.64 -0.28
CA GLU A 256 24.86 -39.97 -0.81
C GLU A 256 24.38 -41.06 0.13
N THR A 257 23.59 -42.00 -0.36
CA THR A 257 23.31 -43.25 0.39
C THR A 257 24.41 -44.30 0.18
N PRO A 258 24.70 -45.10 1.18
CA PRO A 258 25.62 -46.21 1.05
C PRO A 258 25.20 -47.15 -0.09
N ASN A 259 26.17 -47.61 -0.93
CA ASN A 259 25.89 -48.62 -1.93
C ASN A 259 25.39 -49.89 -1.24
N VAL A 260 24.16 -50.30 -1.47
CA VAL A 260 23.67 -51.64 -1.03
C VAL A 260 24.00 -52.60 -2.18
N GLU A 261 25.07 -53.33 -2.02
CA GLU A 261 25.36 -54.48 -2.88
C GLU A 261 24.44 -55.64 -2.53
N GLY A 262 23.58 -56.02 -3.44
CA GLY A 262 22.97 -57.33 -3.46
C GLY A 262 21.52 -57.45 -3.10
N GLY A 263 20.69 -57.75 -4.06
CA GLY A 263 19.51 -58.58 -3.96
C GLY A 263 18.22 -57.90 -3.55
N ASP A 264 17.27 -58.02 -4.39
CA ASP A 264 15.82 -57.91 -4.15
C ASP A 264 15.12 -56.53 -4.08
N GLY A 265 15.67 -55.49 -4.60
CA GLY A 265 14.84 -54.31 -4.99
C GLY A 265 13.91 -53.66 -3.96
N ASN A 266 13.92 -54.09 -2.69
CA ASN A 266 13.12 -53.53 -1.61
C ASN A 266 13.98 -52.65 -0.69
N PHE A 267 14.20 -51.42 -1.08
CA PHE A 267 14.63 -50.42 -0.14
C PHE A 267 13.46 -50.03 0.77
N SER A 268 13.39 -50.57 1.94
CA SER A 268 12.53 -50.06 3.01
C SER A 268 13.27 -48.95 3.73
N GLY A 269 13.09 -47.75 3.27
CA GLY A 269 13.45 -46.54 4.02
C GLY A 269 14.46 -45.63 3.28
N ASN A 270 14.04 -44.47 2.94
CA ASN A 270 14.85 -43.31 2.57
C ASN A 270 15.58 -42.79 3.81
N LEU A 271 16.68 -43.42 4.22
CA LEU A 271 17.38 -43.04 5.43
C LEU A 271 18.55 -42.14 5.10
N ILE A 272 18.40 -40.86 5.35
CA ILE A 272 19.52 -39.93 5.41
C ILE A 272 20.11 -40.02 6.82
N ASP A 273 21.35 -40.51 6.93
CA ASP A 273 22.07 -40.60 8.19
C ASP A 273 23.10 -39.47 8.37
N ALA A 274 23.13 -38.51 7.47
CA ALA A 274 24.03 -37.35 7.50
C ALA A 274 23.31 -36.10 7.99
N PHE A 275 24.06 -35.15 8.54
CA PHE A 275 23.54 -33.93 9.16
C PHE A 275 24.18 -32.71 8.48
N VAL A 276 23.39 -31.83 7.90
CA VAL A 276 23.85 -30.58 7.34
C VAL A 276 23.08 -29.44 7.96
N ASN A 277 23.76 -28.60 8.73
CA ASN A 277 23.18 -27.43 9.37
C ASN A 277 23.76 -26.16 8.75
N ILE A 278 22.90 -25.34 8.18
CA ILE A 278 23.28 -24.08 7.53
C ILE A 278 22.47 -22.93 8.12
N ASN A 279 23.17 -21.86 8.50
CA ASN A 279 22.55 -20.64 8.96
C ASN A 279 22.81 -19.50 8.00
N LEU A 280 21.77 -19.06 7.30
CA LEU A 280 21.76 -17.89 6.41
C LEU A 280 21.07 -16.73 7.14
N SER A 281 21.68 -16.16 8.17
CA SER A 281 21.07 -15.08 8.96
C SER A 281 21.91 -13.81 9.09
N GLY A 282 23.13 -13.78 8.56
CA GLY A 282 23.89 -12.53 8.39
C GLY A 282 23.40 -11.72 7.22
N GLU A 283 23.55 -10.40 7.28
CA GLU A 283 23.21 -9.49 6.18
C GLU A 283 23.90 -9.90 4.87
N GLY A 284 23.15 -10.00 3.78
CA GLY A 284 23.67 -10.42 2.48
C GLY A 284 23.91 -11.93 2.33
N SER A 285 23.49 -12.76 3.28
CA SER A 285 23.58 -14.22 3.14
C SER A 285 22.73 -14.74 2.00
N SER A 286 23.27 -15.71 1.26
CA SER A 286 22.54 -16.32 0.16
C SER A 286 23.03 -17.74 -0.13
N TRP A 287 22.14 -18.55 -0.66
CA TRP A 287 22.47 -19.85 -1.25
C TRP A 287 21.79 -20.00 -2.61
N THR A 288 22.58 -20.31 -3.63
CA THR A 288 22.09 -20.70 -4.97
C THR A 288 22.47 -22.15 -5.21
N GLY A 289 21.47 -23.00 -5.23
CA GLY A 289 21.65 -24.45 -5.36
C GLY A 289 20.46 -25.22 -4.82
N ARG A 290 20.52 -26.54 -4.94
CA ARG A 290 19.50 -27.46 -4.45
C ARG A 290 20.09 -28.47 -3.48
N SER A 291 19.25 -29.08 -2.67
CA SER A 291 19.59 -30.27 -1.88
C SER A 291 18.88 -31.49 -2.44
N TYR A 292 19.59 -32.57 -2.60
CA TYR A 292 18.97 -33.80 -3.09
C TYR A 292 19.68 -35.06 -2.56
N GLN A 293 18.93 -36.14 -2.51
CA GLN A 293 19.47 -37.44 -2.17
C GLN A 293 19.88 -38.18 -3.46
N SER A 294 21.12 -38.65 -3.52
CA SER A 294 21.66 -39.40 -4.66
C SER A 294 21.76 -40.89 -4.31
N TYR A 295 21.06 -41.72 -5.08
CA TYR A 295 21.25 -43.17 -5.01
C TYR A 295 22.10 -43.61 -6.18
N LYS A 296 23.12 -44.42 -5.92
CA LYS A 296 23.75 -45.19 -6.96
C LYS A 296 23.14 -46.60 -6.98
N TYR A 297 22.14 -46.81 -7.80
CA TYR A 297 21.63 -48.15 -8.10
C TYR A 297 22.54 -48.81 -9.15
N VAL A 298 23.17 -49.93 -8.76
CA VAL A 298 23.88 -50.78 -9.73
C VAL A 298 22.91 -51.87 -10.16
N ASP A 299 22.34 -51.78 -11.34
CA ASP A 299 21.59 -52.87 -11.94
C ASP A 299 22.53 -54.04 -12.16
N ALA A 300 22.38 -55.08 -11.36
CA ALA A 300 23.22 -56.28 -11.37
C ALA A 300 23.13 -57.01 -12.73
N SER A 301 22.13 -56.77 -13.56
CA SER A 301 21.93 -57.40 -14.84
C SER A 301 22.71 -56.74 -16.00
N ASN A 302 23.02 -55.43 -15.93
CA ASN A 302 23.66 -54.71 -17.03
C ASN A 302 24.76 -53.71 -16.60
N GLY A 303 25.07 -53.62 -15.32
CA GLY A 303 26.14 -52.78 -14.81
C GLY A 303 25.88 -51.26 -14.95
N THR A 304 24.67 -50.81 -15.25
CA THR A 304 24.32 -49.37 -15.34
C THR A 304 24.08 -48.81 -13.95
N VAL A 305 24.69 -47.64 -13.71
CA VAL A 305 24.46 -46.85 -12.48
C VAL A 305 23.39 -45.83 -12.81
N ALA A 306 22.22 -45.95 -12.21
CA ALA A 306 21.20 -44.93 -12.26
C ALA A 306 21.29 -44.04 -10.97
N VAL A 307 21.32 -42.73 -11.15
CA VAL A 307 21.17 -41.77 -10.06
C VAL A 307 19.67 -41.47 -9.94
N VAL A 308 19.08 -41.84 -8.82
CA VAL A 308 17.68 -41.58 -8.55
C VAL A 308 17.64 -40.48 -7.48
N THR A 309 16.99 -39.38 -7.80
CA THR A 309 16.59 -38.38 -6.80
C THR A 309 15.27 -38.85 -6.17
N SER A 310 15.18 -39.01 -4.89
CA SER A 310 13.97 -39.46 -4.24
C SER A 310 13.61 -38.65 -2.98
N GLU A 311 12.40 -38.91 -2.51
CA GLU A 311 11.74 -38.21 -1.41
C GLU A 311 12.52 -38.26 -0.09
N ILE A 312 12.28 -37.28 0.75
CA ILE A 312 12.89 -37.10 2.09
C ILE A 312 12.50 -38.28 2.99
N GLY A 313 13.48 -38.81 3.77
CA GLY A 313 13.22 -39.69 4.89
C GLY A 313 12.63 -38.96 6.11
N GLU A 314 12.06 -39.71 7.02
CA GLU A 314 11.55 -39.19 8.31
C GLU A 314 12.67 -38.46 9.07
N ASN A 315 12.30 -37.35 9.79
CA ASN A 315 13.21 -36.69 10.71
C ASN A 315 13.70 -37.64 11.78
N ARG A 316 15.01 -37.85 11.83
CA ARG A 316 15.66 -38.67 12.90
C ARG A 316 16.60 -37.79 13.68
N GLU A 317 16.49 -37.84 14.98
CA GLU A 317 17.40 -37.14 15.86
C GLU A 317 18.53 -38.06 16.33
N TYR A 318 19.77 -37.65 16.09
CA TYR A 318 20.98 -38.23 16.65
C TYR A 318 21.85 -37.10 17.20
N PHE A 319 22.39 -37.28 18.39
CA PHE A 319 23.27 -36.28 19.06
C PHE A 319 22.66 -34.87 19.17
N GLY A 320 21.33 -34.77 19.30
CA GLY A 320 20.61 -33.49 19.31
C GLY A 320 20.60 -32.75 17.98
N GLN A 321 20.82 -33.45 16.85
CA GLN A 321 20.74 -32.95 15.49
C GLN A 321 19.69 -33.70 14.71
N VAL A 322 18.98 -33.06 13.85
CA VAL A 322 18.03 -33.64 12.88
C VAL A 322 18.77 -34.09 11.65
N SER A 323 18.53 -35.32 11.19
CA SER A 323 19.15 -35.88 9.98
C SER A 323 18.69 -35.14 8.74
N GLY A 324 19.56 -35.03 7.73
CA GLY A 324 19.33 -34.28 6.49
C GLY A 324 19.69 -32.80 6.59
N LEU A 325 19.00 -31.96 5.85
CA LEU A 325 19.25 -30.52 5.80
C LEU A 325 18.41 -29.79 6.84
N VAL A 326 19.06 -29.07 7.73
CA VAL A 326 18.48 -28.05 8.62
C VAL A 326 18.96 -26.69 8.15
N LEU A 327 18.06 -25.89 7.63
CA LEU A 327 18.35 -24.59 7.03
C LEU A 327 17.58 -23.48 7.75
N SER A 328 18.29 -22.45 8.18
CA SER A 328 17.72 -21.20 8.66
C SER A 328 17.97 -20.08 7.65
N VAL A 329 16.91 -19.38 7.22
CA VAL A 329 16.95 -18.25 6.29
C VAL A 329 16.35 -17.04 7.00
N ALA A 330 17.17 -16.08 7.39
CA ALA A 330 16.71 -14.98 8.23
C ALA A 330 17.28 -13.62 7.79
N LYS A 331 16.70 -12.53 8.32
CA LYS A 331 17.22 -11.15 8.15
C LYS A 331 17.44 -10.73 6.67
N GLY A 332 16.51 -11.11 5.79
CA GLY A 332 16.61 -10.80 4.36
C GLY A 332 17.51 -11.74 3.55
N ALA A 333 18.07 -12.77 4.17
CA ALA A 333 18.84 -13.81 3.48
C ALA A 333 17.99 -14.52 2.41
N LYS A 334 18.66 -15.13 1.42
CA LYS A 334 18.01 -15.68 0.25
C LYS A 334 18.45 -17.11 -0.04
N TRP A 335 17.47 -17.99 -0.25
CA TRP A 335 17.71 -19.29 -0.89
C TRP A 335 17.07 -19.32 -2.28
N GLU A 336 17.86 -19.54 -3.32
CA GLU A 336 17.42 -19.74 -4.69
C GLU A 336 17.63 -21.22 -5.08
N THR A 337 16.53 -21.96 -5.22
CA THR A 337 16.64 -23.35 -5.67
C THR A 337 16.96 -23.43 -7.15
N THR A 338 17.75 -24.42 -7.56
CA THR A 338 18.09 -24.67 -8.97
C THR A 338 17.38 -25.90 -9.57
N GLY A 339 16.51 -26.53 -8.79
CA GLY A 339 15.73 -27.71 -9.16
C GLY A 339 15.08 -28.32 -7.93
N ASP A 340 14.56 -29.54 -8.06
CA ASP A 340 13.97 -30.28 -6.95
C ASP A 340 14.91 -30.29 -5.74
N SER A 341 14.35 -29.94 -4.60
CA SER A 341 15.11 -29.74 -3.39
C SER A 341 14.38 -30.33 -2.19
N PHE A 342 15.11 -30.59 -1.11
CA PHE A 342 14.49 -30.92 0.16
C PHE A 342 15.15 -30.18 1.34
N ALA A 343 14.39 -30.01 2.43
CA ALA A 343 14.89 -29.64 3.73
C ALA A 343 14.16 -30.45 4.80
N ASN A 344 14.86 -31.07 5.75
CA ASN A 344 14.21 -31.72 6.86
C ASN A 344 13.60 -30.70 7.80
N VAL A 345 14.36 -29.62 8.07
CA VAL A 345 13.85 -28.46 8.79
C VAL A 345 14.20 -27.19 8.04
N LEU A 346 13.20 -26.40 7.69
CA LEU A 346 13.37 -25.08 7.09
C LEU A 346 12.75 -24.04 8.04
N ASN A 347 13.59 -23.17 8.58
CA ASN A 347 13.17 -22.05 9.41
C ASN A 347 13.36 -20.75 8.63
N MET A 348 12.29 -20.00 8.41
CA MET A 348 12.34 -18.66 7.84
C MET A 348 11.98 -17.63 8.91
N ASP A 349 12.84 -16.62 9.07
CA ASP A 349 12.61 -15.48 9.97
C ASP A 349 12.97 -14.19 9.23
N SER A 350 12.01 -13.61 8.54
CA SER A 350 12.21 -12.49 7.63
C SER A 350 13.18 -12.84 6.48
N GLY A 351 13.04 -14.05 5.93
CA GLY A 351 13.87 -14.60 4.87
C GLY A 351 13.17 -14.65 3.51
N ASN A 352 13.94 -14.99 2.48
CA ASN A 352 13.45 -15.10 1.10
C ASN A 352 13.78 -16.48 0.53
N LEU A 353 12.78 -17.15 -0.03
CA LEU A 353 12.89 -18.41 -0.77
C LEU A 353 12.43 -18.20 -2.21
N SER A 354 13.23 -18.58 -3.19
CA SER A 354 12.83 -18.56 -4.60
C SER A 354 12.92 -19.96 -5.17
N LEU A 355 11.80 -20.51 -5.64
CA LEU A 355 11.71 -21.84 -6.24
C LEU A 355 11.93 -21.75 -7.75
N ALA A 356 12.78 -22.63 -8.28
CA ALA A 356 12.97 -22.75 -9.72
C ALA A 356 11.68 -23.21 -10.42
N ALA A 357 11.53 -22.87 -11.72
CA ALA A 357 10.42 -23.38 -12.50
C ALA A 357 10.40 -24.92 -12.55
N ASP A 358 9.21 -25.51 -12.54
CA ASP A 358 8.94 -26.95 -12.58
C ASP A 358 9.67 -27.75 -11.49
N SER A 359 10.01 -27.11 -10.35
CA SER A 359 10.68 -27.77 -9.22
C SER A 359 9.75 -28.01 -8.05
N VAL A 360 10.10 -29.04 -7.26
CA VAL A 360 9.41 -29.35 -6.01
C VAL A 360 10.37 -29.19 -4.83
N LEU A 361 9.98 -28.39 -3.84
CA LEU A 361 10.62 -28.37 -2.53
C LEU A 361 9.86 -29.29 -1.59
N HIS A 362 10.52 -30.31 -1.08
CA HIS A 362 10.03 -31.15 -0.01
C HIS A 362 10.52 -30.62 1.33
N ALA A 363 9.61 -30.35 2.28
CA ALA A 363 9.96 -29.90 3.61
C ALA A 363 9.16 -30.70 4.65
N ASN A 364 9.85 -31.33 5.63
CA ASN A 364 9.16 -32.06 6.68
C ASN A 364 8.64 -31.08 7.73
N ASP A 365 9.50 -30.20 8.24
CA ASP A 365 9.14 -29.11 9.16
C ASP A 365 9.47 -27.79 8.49
N PHE A 366 8.47 -27.01 8.17
CA PHE A 366 8.65 -25.69 7.57
C PHE A 366 7.97 -24.62 8.44
N ILE A 367 8.77 -23.90 9.20
CA ILE A 367 8.29 -22.86 10.13
C ILE A 367 8.63 -21.49 9.58
N VAL A 368 7.63 -20.62 9.54
CA VAL A 368 7.76 -19.22 9.15
C VAL A 368 7.49 -18.34 10.35
N ALA A 369 8.47 -17.53 10.73
CA ALA A 369 8.40 -16.54 11.80
C ALA A 369 8.87 -15.17 11.32
N GLY A 370 8.74 -14.12 12.14
CA GLY A 370 9.16 -12.75 11.79
C GLY A 370 8.18 -12.03 10.86
N ASP A 371 8.53 -10.78 10.54
CA ASP A 371 7.55 -9.83 9.98
C ASP A 371 7.52 -9.75 8.44
N SER A 372 8.44 -10.41 7.73
CA SER A 372 8.53 -10.27 6.27
C SER A 372 9.26 -11.45 5.64
N ASN A 373 8.53 -12.53 5.40
CA ASN A 373 9.03 -13.70 4.68
C ASN A 373 8.42 -13.73 3.28
N THR A 374 9.24 -14.09 2.28
CA THR A 374 8.76 -14.21 0.90
C THR A 374 9.08 -15.58 0.33
N ILE A 375 8.07 -16.25 -0.24
CA ILE A 375 8.24 -17.44 -1.07
C ILE A 375 7.81 -17.07 -2.48
N ASN A 376 8.75 -17.08 -3.43
CA ASN A 376 8.48 -16.82 -4.83
C ASN A 376 8.45 -18.12 -5.61
N PHE A 377 7.29 -18.46 -6.16
CA PHE A 377 7.08 -19.66 -6.96
C PHE A 377 7.45 -19.42 -8.41
N GLY A 378 8.41 -20.16 -8.92
CA GLY A 378 8.62 -20.29 -10.37
C GLY A 378 7.40 -20.94 -11.04
N ASN A 379 7.29 -20.80 -12.37
CA ASN A 379 6.18 -21.41 -13.09
C ASN A 379 6.18 -22.94 -12.88
N GLY A 380 5.05 -23.50 -12.42
CA GLY A 380 4.91 -24.93 -12.11
C GLY A 380 5.65 -25.39 -10.84
N ALA A 381 6.25 -24.49 -10.07
CA ALA A 381 6.93 -24.84 -8.83
C ALA A 381 5.96 -25.21 -7.71
N ASN A 382 6.35 -26.15 -6.85
CA ASN A 382 5.50 -26.63 -5.75
C ASN A 382 6.29 -26.81 -4.45
N ILE A 383 5.59 -26.79 -3.34
CA ILE A 383 6.09 -27.22 -2.02
C ILE A 383 5.27 -28.42 -1.57
N ASN A 384 5.94 -29.52 -1.30
CA ASN A 384 5.36 -30.70 -0.69
C ASN A 384 5.75 -30.74 0.80
N GLY A 385 4.78 -30.49 1.66
CA GLY A 385 4.97 -30.37 3.11
C GLY A 385 3.97 -29.40 3.74
N THR A 386 4.15 -29.14 5.02
CA THR A 386 3.30 -28.23 5.80
C THR A 386 4.08 -26.96 6.13
N ILE A 387 3.57 -25.82 5.69
CA ILE A 387 4.06 -24.50 6.08
C ILE A 387 3.29 -24.04 7.32
N GLU A 388 3.98 -23.89 8.44
CA GLU A 388 3.45 -23.37 9.70
C GLU A 388 3.77 -21.87 9.80
N ASP A 389 2.84 -21.02 9.34
CA ASP A 389 3.04 -19.56 9.37
C ASP A 389 2.59 -18.97 10.72
N GLN A 390 3.58 -18.56 11.50
CA GLN A 390 3.41 -17.86 12.77
C GLN A 390 3.77 -16.36 12.67
N GLY A 391 4.30 -15.94 11.52
CA GLY A 391 4.79 -14.59 11.25
C GLY A 391 3.97 -13.84 10.20
N THR A 392 4.68 -13.27 9.22
CA THR A 392 4.08 -12.69 8.02
C THR A 392 4.73 -13.31 6.77
N LEU A 393 3.91 -13.95 5.95
CA LEU A 393 4.33 -14.69 4.76
C LEU A 393 3.72 -14.11 3.48
N TYR A 394 4.54 -13.85 2.48
CA TYR A 394 4.12 -13.47 1.14
C TYR A 394 4.43 -14.59 0.15
N MET A 395 3.40 -15.27 -0.36
CA MET A 395 3.51 -16.27 -1.42
C MET A 395 3.24 -15.60 -2.77
N THR A 396 4.28 -15.47 -3.59
CA THR A 396 4.28 -14.72 -4.85
C THR A 396 4.61 -15.62 -6.05
N GLY A 397 4.44 -15.11 -7.26
CA GLY A 397 4.71 -15.88 -8.49
C GLY A 397 3.57 -16.82 -8.85
N ASP A 398 3.87 -18.00 -9.42
CA ASP A 398 2.84 -18.97 -9.82
C ASP A 398 2.39 -19.87 -8.66
N VAL A 399 1.60 -19.27 -7.78
CA VAL A 399 1.04 -19.97 -6.60
C VAL A 399 -0.01 -21.03 -6.96
N SER A 400 -0.49 -21.07 -8.22
CA SER A 400 -1.50 -22.04 -8.66
C SER A 400 -0.98 -23.49 -8.66
N SER A 401 0.33 -23.67 -8.66
CA SER A 401 0.97 -24.99 -8.60
C SER A 401 1.16 -25.53 -7.18
N PHE A 402 0.92 -24.69 -6.13
CA PHE A 402 1.07 -25.10 -4.76
C PHE A 402 -0.01 -26.11 -4.35
N THR A 403 0.40 -27.33 -3.97
CA THR A 403 -0.49 -28.41 -3.52
C THR A 403 -0.19 -28.87 -2.07
N GLY A 404 0.70 -28.21 -1.37
CA GLY A 404 1.06 -28.49 0.01
C GLY A 404 0.01 -28.01 1.02
N VAL A 405 0.40 -27.95 2.27
CA VAL A 405 -0.43 -27.48 3.38
C VAL A 405 0.07 -26.12 3.87
N LEU A 406 -0.85 -25.20 4.07
CA LEU A 406 -0.59 -23.86 4.63
C LEU A 406 -1.45 -23.65 5.88
N ASN A 407 -0.82 -23.57 7.04
CA ASN A 407 -1.46 -23.21 8.31
C ASN A 407 -1.12 -21.76 8.67
N VAL A 408 -2.08 -20.86 8.60
CA VAL A 408 -1.91 -19.42 8.85
C VAL A 408 -2.37 -19.11 10.28
N MET A 409 -1.43 -19.10 11.20
CA MET A 409 -1.62 -18.63 12.58
C MET A 409 -1.24 -17.15 12.73
N GLY A 410 -0.36 -16.67 11.87
CA GLY A 410 0.02 -15.29 11.71
C GLY A 410 -0.70 -14.59 10.57
N LYS A 411 0.05 -14.01 9.63
CA LYS A 411 -0.48 -13.28 8.48
C LYS A 411 0.12 -13.82 7.19
N ALA A 412 -0.70 -14.22 6.23
CA ALA A 412 -0.21 -14.66 4.93
C ALA A 412 -0.90 -13.96 3.78
N SER A 413 -0.21 -13.86 2.65
CA SER A 413 -0.80 -13.48 1.36
C SER A 413 -0.47 -14.49 0.27
N VAL A 414 -1.42 -14.71 -0.65
CA VAL A 414 -1.31 -15.63 -1.77
C VAL A 414 -1.64 -14.92 -3.08
N GLY A 415 -0.68 -14.92 -4.01
CA GLY A 415 -0.84 -14.36 -5.35
C GLY A 415 -0.64 -12.84 -5.46
N LEU A 416 -0.35 -12.15 -4.37
CA LEU A 416 -0.05 -10.71 -4.33
C LEU A 416 1.45 -10.49 -4.07
N THR A 417 1.99 -9.40 -4.56
CA THR A 417 3.31 -8.93 -4.12
C THR A 417 3.25 -8.46 -2.66
N ALA A 418 4.39 -8.38 -1.99
CA ALA A 418 4.44 -7.88 -0.61
C ALA A 418 3.91 -6.44 -0.48
N GLU A 419 4.13 -5.59 -1.48
CA GLU A 419 3.63 -4.20 -1.51
C GLU A 419 2.10 -4.17 -1.60
N GLU A 420 1.50 -4.91 -2.54
CA GLU A 420 0.04 -4.99 -2.72
C GLU A 420 -0.66 -5.59 -1.50
N ALA A 421 -0.08 -6.63 -0.90
CA ALA A 421 -0.66 -7.31 0.26
C ALA A 421 -0.56 -6.48 1.54
N SER A 422 0.52 -5.72 1.73
CA SER A 422 0.81 -5.00 2.97
C SER A 422 -0.26 -3.95 3.31
N GLU A 423 -0.84 -3.29 2.32
CA GLU A 423 -1.92 -2.31 2.52
C GLU A 423 -3.15 -2.96 3.18
N THR A 424 -3.43 -4.21 2.84
CA THR A 424 -4.55 -4.98 3.41
C THR A 424 -4.15 -5.66 4.72
N LEU A 425 -2.96 -6.26 4.80
CA LEU A 425 -2.50 -7.02 5.98
C LEU A 425 -2.20 -6.14 7.20
N ASN A 426 -1.53 -4.98 7.00
CA ASN A 426 -1.04 -4.17 8.11
C ASN A 426 -2.13 -3.68 9.07
N PRO A 427 -3.31 -3.20 8.62
CA PRO A 427 -4.37 -2.76 9.52
C PRO A 427 -5.11 -3.92 10.21
N MET A 428 -5.00 -5.15 9.70
CA MET A 428 -5.72 -6.32 10.24
C MET A 428 -4.99 -6.91 11.46
N GLN A 429 -5.75 -7.48 12.39
CA GLN A 429 -5.26 -8.11 13.61
C GLN A 429 -5.62 -9.60 13.60
N GLY A 430 -4.83 -10.41 14.32
CA GLY A 430 -5.05 -11.85 14.43
C GLY A 430 -4.54 -12.63 13.22
N SER A 431 -5.07 -13.81 13.03
CA SER A 431 -4.73 -14.72 11.93
C SER A 431 -5.46 -14.28 10.66
N VAL A 432 -4.70 -13.89 9.64
CA VAL A 432 -5.23 -13.28 8.41
C VAL A 432 -4.62 -13.93 7.17
N LEU A 433 -5.47 -14.39 6.26
CA LEU A 433 -5.06 -14.77 4.92
C LEU A 433 -5.60 -13.75 3.91
N VAL A 434 -4.73 -13.16 3.12
CA VAL A 434 -5.09 -12.31 1.99
C VAL A 434 -4.88 -13.08 0.68
N VAL A 435 -5.91 -13.17 -0.14
CA VAL A 435 -5.87 -13.89 -1.43
C VAL A 435 -6.18 -12.91 -2.56
N LYS A 436 -5.38 -12.94 -3.62
CA LYS A 436 -5.69 -12.23 -4.86
C LYS A 436 -6.96 -12.77 -5.49
N ALA A 437 -7.89 -11.91 -5.88
CA ALA A 437 -9.11 -12.34 -6.58
C ALA A 437 -8.76 -13.07 -7.89
N GLY A 438 -9.45 -14.18 -8.15
CA GLY A 438 -9.16 -15.06 -9.29
C GLY A 438 -8.14 -16.17 -8.98
N THR A 439 -7.66 -16.29 -7.74
CA THR A 439 -6.69 -17.32 -7.35
C THR A 439 -7.37 -18.69 -7.21
N THR A 440 -6.68 -19.73 -7.69
CA THR A 440 -6.99 -21.13 -7.44
C THR A 440 -6.09 -21.65 -6.32
N LEU A 441 -6.67 -22.17 -5.25
CA LEU A 441 -5.98 -22.81 -4.14
C LEU A 441 -6.01 -24.32 -4.33
N ASN A 442 -4.93 -24.92 -4.79
CA ASN A 442 -4.84 -26.35 -5.04
C ASN A 442 -4.32 -27.16 -3.83
N GLY A 443 -3.75 -26.48 -2.85
CA GLY A 443 -3.35 -27.06 -1.57
C GLY A 443 -4.41 -26.93 -0.48
N SER A 444 -4.12 -27.47 0.71
CA SER A 444 -4.96 -27.35 1.88
C SER A 444 -4.54 -26.14 2.72
N THR A 445 -5.47 -25.23 2.97
CA THR A 445 -5.19 -23.99 3.72
C THR A 445 -6.13 -23.87 4.91
N SER A 446 -5.59 -23.58 6.10
CA SER A 446 -6.34 -23.27 7.31
C SER A 446 -5.90 -21.93 7.88
N VAL A 447 -6.85 -21.12 8.37
CA VAL A 447 -6.62 -19.78 8.88
C VAL A 447 -7.26 -19.62 10.26
N GLY A 448 -6.47 -19.26 11.25
CA GLY A 448 -6.91 -19.09 12.63
C GLY A 448 -5.78 -19.39 13.62
N SER A 449 -5.90 -18.98 14.88
CA SER A 449 -4.85 -19.18 15.90
C SER A 449 -4.56 -20.68 16.19
N SER A 450 -5.45 -21.57 15.82
CA SER A 450 -5.30 -23.02 15.92
C SER A 450 -5.40 -23.72 14.56
N ALA A 451 -4.93 -23.05 13.49
CA ALA A 451 -4.93 -23.59 12.14
C ALA A 451 -4.20 -24.94 12.09
N SER A 452 -4.85 -25.93 11.49
CA SER A 452 -4.33 -27.31 11.39
C SER A 452 -5.01 -28.03 10.22
N ALA A 453 -4.62 -27.65 8.99
CA ALA A 453 -5.08 -28.36 7.79
C ALA A 453 -4.34 -29.71 7.67
N THR A 454 -4.98 -30.64 6.98
CA THR A 454 -4.41 -31.95 6.65
C THR A 454 -4.25 -32.07 5.13
N SER A 455 -3.31 -32.85 4.66
CA SER A 455 -2.92 -32.97 3.25
C SER A 455 -3.94 -33.66 2.31
N ASN A 456 -5.24 -33.46 2.54
CA ASN A 456 -6.27 -34.18 1.81
C ASN A 456 -6.80 -33.46 0.57
N GLY A 457 -5.96 -32.77 -0.16
CA GLY A 457 -6.32 -32.11 -1.42
C GLY A 457 -6.65 -30.61 -1.24
N SER A 458 -7.23 -30.01 -2.27
CA SER A 458 -7.58 -28.58 -2.31
C SER A 458 -8.70 -28.27 -1.29
N SER A 459 -8.36 -27.54 -0.23
CA SER A 459 -9.32 -27.13 0.80
C SER A 459 -8.98 -25.76 1.39
N LEU A 460 -9.99 -25.02 1.81
CA LEU A 460 -9.85 -23.78 2.56
C LEU A 460 -10.74 -23.86 3.82
N SER A 461 -10.15 -23.68 4.99
CA SER A 461 -10.85 -23.60 6.26
C SER A 461 -10.55 -22.27 6.95
N VAL A 462 -11.57 -21.51 7.29
CA VAL A 462 -11.44 -20.28 8.08
C VAL A 462 -12.07 -20.51 9.45
N LEU A 463 -11.24 -20.58 10.46
CA LEU A 463 -11.65 -20.83 11.85
C LEU A 463 -12.34 -19.60 12.45
N SER A 464 -12.98 -19.76 13.60
CA SER A 464 -13.82 -18.73 14.25
C SER A 464 -13.11 -17.39 14.53
N ASP A 465 -11.80 -17.42 14.71
CA ASP A 465 -10.95 -16.23 14.92
C ASP A 465 -10.11 -15.84 13.67
N GLY A 466 -10.30 -16.56 12.57
CA GLY A 466 -9.61 -16.33 11.31
C GLY A 466 -10.29 -15.28 10.43
N THR A 467 -9.48 -14.57 9.65
CA THR A 467 -9.95 -13.64 8.64
C THR A 467 -9.40 -14.03 7.27
N LEU A 468 -10.28 -14.17 6.29
CA LEU A 468 -9.93 -14.26 4.88
C LEU A 468 -10.24 -12.93 4.22
N ALA A 469 -9.24 -12.26 3.63
CA ALA A 469 -9.45 -11.08 2.79
C ALA A 469 -9.20 -11.45 1.32
N ILE A 470 -10.11 -11.08 0.44
CA ILE A 470 -10.00 -11.30 -1.01
C ILE A 470 -9.85 -9.93 -1.67
N VAL A 471 -8.75 -9.71 -2.38
CA VAL A 471 -8.36 -8.41 -2.95
C VAL A 471 -8.51 -8.44 -4.47
N ALA A 472 -9.39 -7.59 -5.01
CA ALA A 472 -9.47 -7.38 -6.45
C ALA A 472 -8.41 -6.35 -6.89
N THR A 473 -7.48 -6.79 -7.73
CA THR A 473 -6.42 -5.97 -8.34
C THR A 473 -6.82 -5.46 -9.72
N ASP A 474 -6.05 -4.56 -10.33
CA ASP A 474 -6.37 -3.99 -11.64
C ASP A 474 -6.30 -5.01 -12.79
N ASP A 475 -5.57 -6.11 -12.61
CA ASP A 475 -5.45 -7.21 -13.55
C ASP A 475 -6.47 -8.34 -13.32
N TYR A 476 -7.43 -8.15 -12.39
CA TYR A 476 -8.51 -9.12 -12.17
C TYR A 476 -9.37 -9.29 -13.44
N THR A 477 -9.53 -10.54 -13.87
CA THR A 477 -10.35 -10.85 -15.05
C THR A 477 -11.83 -10.96 -14.66
N GLU A 478 -12.63 -10.06 -15.18
CA GLU A 478 -14.07 -9.99 -14.92
C GLU A 478 -14.77 -11.33 -15.20
N GLY A 479 -15.63 -11.76 -14.27
CA GLY A 479 -16.41 -12.99 -14.37
C GLY A 479 -15.69 -14.26 -13.90
N THR A 480 -14.40 -14.20 -13.54
CA THR A 480 -13.75 -15.32 -12.87
C THR A 480 -14.20 -15.41 -11.42
N PRO A 481 -14.38 -16.61 -10.83
CA PRO A 481 -14.61 -16.75 -9.39
C PRO A 481 -13.51 -16.09 -8.59
N LEU A 482 -13.83 -15.49 -7.43
CA LEU A 482 -12.83 -14.79 -6.64
C LEU A 482 -11.82 -15.75 -6.00
N VAL A 483 -12.30 -16.89 -5.51
CA VAL A 483 -11.44 -17.99 -5.04
C VAL A 483 -12.00 -19.30 -5.61
N THR A 484 -11.11 -20.07 -6.24
CA THR A 484 -11.41 -21.44 -6.68
C THR A 484 -10.70 -22.41 -5.75
N VAL A 485 -11.43 -23.38 -5.18
CA VAL A 485 -10.89 -24.35 -4.23
C VAL A 485 -11.73 -25.64 -4.27
N GLY A 486 -11.16 -26.77 -3.91
CA GLY A 486 -11.88 -28.06 -3.89
C GLY A 486 -13.06 -28.04 -2.93
N THR A 487 -12.81 -27.66 -1.68
CA THR A 487 -13.83 -27.47 -0.64
C THR A 487 -13.55 -26.21 0.16
N ALA A 488 -14.60 -25.51 0.61
CA ALA A 488 -14.43 -24.34 1.47
C ALA A 488 -15.33 -24.47 2.71
N SER A 489 -14.78 -24.20 3.89
CA SER A 489 -15.49 -24.20 5.15
C SER A 489 -15.17 -22.95 5.97
N THR A 490 -16.15 -22.48 6.72
CA THR A 490 -16.01 -21.33 7.62
C THR A 490 -16.70 -21.66 8.93
N GLU A 491 -16.15 -21.22 10.04
CA GLU A 491 -16.73 -21.36 11.37
C GLU A 491 -17.51 -20.09 11.75
N ASP A 492 -18.48 -20.22 12.66
CA ASP A 492 -19.19 -19.07 13.24
C ASP A 492 -18.18 -18.16 13.99
N GLY A 493 -18.22 -16.86 13.69
CA GLY A 493 -17.26 -15.87 14.15
C GLY A 493 -16.14 -15.54 13.16
N SER A 494 -15.91 -16.38 12.15
CA SER A 494 -14.94 -16.09 11.09
C SER A 494 -15.38 -14.89 10.22
N THR A 495 -14.40 -14.22 9.62
CA THR A 495 -14.65 -13.06 8.75
C THR A 495 -14.12 -13.31 7.33
N VAL A 496 -14.96 -13.05 6.33
CA VAL A 496 -14.53 -12.94 4.94
C VAL A 496 -14.68 -11.47 4.52
N LYS A 497 -13.58 -10.81 4.17
CA LYS A 497 -13.56 -9.41 3.72
C LYS A 497 -13.25 -9.34 2.23
N LEU A 498 -14.08 -8.63 1.46
CA LEU A 498 -13.77 -8.27 0.08
C LEU A 498 -13.18 -6.87 0.04
N VAL A 499 -12.06 -6.71 -0.63
CA VAL A 499 -11.32 -5.46 -0.79
C VAL A 499 -11.33 -5.06 -2.26
N ASN A 500 -11.54 -3.78 -2.54
CA ASN A 500 -11.82 -3.25 -3.87
C ASN A 500 -13.05 -3.89 -4.53
N ALA A 501 -14.08 -4.15 -3.74
CA ALA A 501 -15.30 -4.84 -4.18
C ALA A 501 -15.98 -4.16 -5.38
N VAL A 502 -15.78 -2.86 -5.57
CA VAL A 502 -16.31 -2.09 -6.72
C VAL A 502 -15.71 -2.52 -8.07
N LYS A 503 -14.52 -3.12 -8.08
CA LYS A 503 -13.90 -3.66 -9.31
C LYS A 503 -14.49 -5.00 -9.74
N ILE A 504 -15.35 -5.59 -8.92
CA ILE A 504 -15.93 -6.91 -9.15
C ILE A 504 -17.32 -6.75 -9.76
N ALA A 505 -17.55 -7.40 -10.90
CA ALA A 505 -18.83 -7.38 -11.60
C ALA A 505 -19.92 -8.09 -10.79
N ASP A 506 -21.15 -7.64 -10.94
CA ASP A 506 -22.33 -8.31 -10.37
C ASP A 506 -22.51 -9.72 -10.97
N GLY A 507 -22.92 -10.66 -10.14
CA GLY A 507 -23.04 -12.07 -10.50
C GLY A 507 -21.73 -12.87 -10.38
N THR A 508 -20.61 -12.23 -10.04
CA THR A 508 -19.35 -12.93 -9.80
C THR A 508 -19.45 -13.83 -8.57
N THR A 509 -19.10 -15.10 -8.74
CA THR A 509 -19.07 -16.09 -7.65
C THR A 509 -17.90 -15.82 -6.72
N VAL A 510 -18.14 -15.79 -5.40
CA VAL A 510 -17.10 -15.60 -4.40
C VAL A 510 -16.26 -16.88 -4.26
N PHE A 511 -16.87 -18.00 -3.94
CA PHE A 511 -16.21 -19.30 -3.84
C PHE A 511 -16.71 -20.25 -4.92
N ALA A 512 -15.82 -20.71 -5.80
CA ALA A 512 -16.08 -21.83 -6.70
C ALA A 512 -15.47 -23.10 -6.10
N THR A 513 -16.31 -24.04 -5.69
CA THR A 513 -15.89 -25.31 -5.09
C THR A 513 -16.19 -26.47 -6.04
N SER A 514 -15.44 -27.55 -5.94
CA SER A 514 -15.60 -28.72 -6.83
C SER A 514 -16.92 -29.48 -6.60
N ASP A 515 -17.50 -29.37 -5.40
CA ASP A 515 -18.79 -29.96 -5.02
C ASP A 515 -19.98 -29.00 -5.20
N GLY A 516 -19.70 -27.75 -5.62
CA GLY A 516 -20.72 -26.71 -5.79
C GLY A 516 -21.28 -26.14 -4.47
N SER A 517 -20.73 -26.55 -3.33
CA SER A 517 -21.12 -26.01 -2.01
C SER A 517 -20.45 -24.68 -1.76
N ALA A 518 -21.19 -23.72 -1.18
CA ALA A 518 -20.62 -22.48 -0.66
C ALA A 518 -20.55 -22.58 0.89
N PRO A 519 -19.57 -21.96 1.53
CA PRO A 519 -19.55 -21.83 2.98
C PRO A 519 -20.84 -21.18 3.49
N SER A 520 -21.38 -21.60 4.62
CA SER A 520 -22.69 -21.14 5.11
C SER A 520 -22.64 -20.30 6.39
N GLU A 521 -21.53 -20.36 7.11
CA GLU A 521 -21.40 -19.74 8.44
C GLU A 521 -20.19 -18.79 8.49
N TYR A 522 -20.36 -17.54 8.04
CA TYR A 522 -19.33 -16.53 8.15
C TYR A 522 -19.91 -15.12 8.09
N SER A 523 -19.21 -14.16 8.71
CA SER A 523 -19.49 -12.75 8.53
C SER A 523 -18.82 -12.28 7.25
N LEU A 524 -19.62 -11.96 6.23
CA LEU A 524 -19.08 -11.41 4.99
C LEU A 524 -19.23 -9.90 4.97
N VAL A 525 -18.11 -9.22 4.78
CA VAL A 525 -18.01 -7.76 4.76
C VAL A 525 -17.36 -7.33 3.44
N THR A 526 -18.01 -6.43 2.73
CA THR A 526 -17.39 -5.73 1.61
C THR A 526 -16.79 -4.40 2.08
N ASP A 527 -15.72 -3.96 1.50
CA ASP A 527 -15.12 -2.66 1.79
C ASP A 527 -15.99 -1.49 1.29
N ASN A 528 -16.88 -1.73 0.33
CA ASN A 528 -17.77 -0.72 -0.23
C ASN A 528 -19.24 -0.95 0.14
N LEU A 529 -19.90 0.08 0.66
CA LEU A 529 -21.29 0.04 1.10
C LEU A 529 -22.29 -0.29 -0.01
N LEU A 530 -21.94 -0.10 -1.28
CA LEU A 530 -22.82 -0.34 -2.42
C LEU A 530 -22.69 -1.76 -3.00
N LYS A 531 -21.77 -2.57 -2.48
CA LYS A 531 -21.58 -3.96 -2.87
C LYS A 531 -21.89 -4.88 -1.70
N VAL A 532 -22.62 -5.94 -1.94
CA VAL A 532 -22.96 -6.98 -0.97
C VAL A 532 -22.78 -8.35 -1.61
N VAL A 533 -22.77 -9.39 -0.79
CA VAL A 533 -22.79 -10.76 -1.27
C VAL A 533 -24.14 -11.41 -0.94
N GLU A 534 -24.79 -11.91 -1.94
CA GLU A 534 -26.04 -12.67 -1.83
C GLU A 534 -25.87 -14.01 -2.57
N ASN A 535 -26.21 -15.11 -1.90
CA ASN A 535 -26.11 -16.46 -2.49
C ASN A 535 -24.75 -16.76 -3.13
N ASN A 536 -23.65 -16.42 -2.44
CA ASN A 536 -22.26 -16.58 -2.89
C ASN A 536 -21.92 -15.77 -4.17
N GLN A 537 -22.67 -14.72 -4.47
CA GLN A 537 -22.43 -13.84 -5.61
C GLN A 537 -22.36 -12.39 -5.18
N ILE A 538 -21.51 -11.63 -5.85
CA ILE A 538 -21.42 -10.17 -5.68
C ILE A 538 -22.67 -9.54 -6.31
N VAL A 539 -23.28 -8.59 -5.60
CA VAL A 539 -24.45 -7.86 -6.05
C VAL A 539 -24.29 -6.38 -5.69
N SER A 540 -24.58 -5.50 -6.64
CA SER A 540 -24.71 -4.07 -6.36
C SER A 540 -26.07 -3.78 -5.72
N GLN A 541 -26.08 -3.09 -4.59
CA GLN A 541 -27.30 -2.58 -4.00
C GLN A 541 -27.50 -1.10 -4.31
N SER A 542 -28.76 -0.66 -4.36
CA SER A 542 -29.04 0.74 -4.62
C SER A 542 -28.54 1.64 -3.50
N ALA A 543 -28.13 2.86 -3.84
CA ALA A 543 -27.70 3.86 -2.86
C ALA A 543 -28.77 4.13 -1.78
N SER A 544 -30.05 4.09 -2.15
CA SER A 544 -31.15 4.25 -1.21
C SER A 544 -31.27 3.08 -0.21
N THR A 545 -30.90 1.88 -0.62
CA THR A 545 -30.86 0.68 0.24
C THR A 545 -29.65 0.72 1.14
N ALA A 546 -28.45 0.94 0.56
CA ALA A 546 -27.19 0.94 1.27
C ALA A 546 -27.04 2.10 2.27
N LEU A 547 -27.47 3.29 1.87
CA LEU A 547 -27.22 4.54 2.59
C LEU A 547 -28.47 5.09 3.27
N GLY A 548 -29.65 4.53 2.97
CA GLY A 548 -30.95 5.01 3.47
C GLY A 548 -31.49 6.21 2.68
N GLY A 549 -32.77 6.53 2.88
CA GLY A 549 -33.53 7.51 2.10
C GLY A 549 -33.13 8.99 2.28
N ASN A 550 -32.08 9.30 3.06
CA ASN A 550 -31.62 10.68 3.32
C ASN A 550 -30.51 11.16 2.37
N VAL A 551 -30.08 10.32 1.41
CA VAL A 551 -29.11 10.71 0.39
C VAL A 551 -29.80 11.59 -0.68
N LEU A 552 -29.16 12.68 -1.09
CA LEU A 552 -29.73 13.64 -2.05
C LEU A 552 -29.55 13.24 -3.51
N THR A 553 -28.56 12.41 -3.80
CA THR A 553 -28.15 12.06 -5.17
C THR A 553 -28.03 10.55 -5.40
N PRO A 554 -29.12 9.77 -5.18
CA PRO A 554 -29.05 8.31 -5.27
C PRO A 554 -28.73 7.78 -6.68
N ASN A 555 -29.24 8.42 -7.74
CA ASN A 555 -28.96 7.98 -9.13
C ASN A 555 -27.52 8.24 -9.53
N VAL A 556 -26.96 9.41 -9.16
CA VAL A 556 -25.56 9.74 -9.35
C VAL A 556 -24.64 8.75 -8.65
N ILE A 557 -25.01 8.34 -7.42
CA ILE A 557 -24.23 7.37 -6.63
C ILE A 557 -24.30 5.97 -7.26
N ASN A 558 -25.47 5.52 -7.69
CA ASN A 558 -25.63 4.23 -8.36
C ASN A 558 -24.78 4.15 -9.64
N GLU A 559 -24.83 5.20 -10.46
CA GLU A 559 -24.09 5.25 -11.72
C GLU A 559 -22.56 5.28 -11.51
N ALA A 560 -22.11 5.86 -10.41
CA ALA A 560 -20.68 5.96 -10.11
C ALA A 560 -19.97 4.60 -9.96
N LEU A 561 -20.70 3.51 -9.73
CA LEU A 561 -20.12 2.16 -9.69
C LEU A 561 -19.68 1.65 -11.07
N THR A 562 -20.26 2.17 -12.15
CA THR A 562 -19.99 1.73 -13.52
C THR A 562 -19.39 2.84 -14.39
N ALA A 563 -19.49 4.08 -13.94
CA ALA A 563 -18.91 5.23 -14.61
C ALA A 563 -17.42 5.38 -14.33
N SER A 564 -16.72 6.01 -15.25
CA SER A 564 -15.33 6.44 -15.09
C SER A 564 -15.25 7.95 -14.78
N GLY A 565 -14.09 8.39 -14.31
CA GLY A 565 -13.76 9.79 -14.09
C GLY A 565 -13.84 10.23 -12.64
N LEU A 566 -13.33 11.44 -12.38
CA LEU A 566 -13.10 11.98 -11.03
C LEU A 566 -14.34 11.96 -10.12
N GLY A 567 -15.53 12.20 -10.66
CA GLY A 567 -16.77 12.21 -9.87
C GLY A 567 -17.13 10.81 -9.38
N ALA A 568 -17.02 9.80 -10.25
CA ALA A 568 -17.25 8.41 -9.93
C ALA A 568 -16.24 7.89 -8.90
N GLU A 569 -14.95 8.13 -9.10
CA GLU A 569 -13.88 7.77 -8.17
C GLU A 569 -14.12 8.36 -6.77
N ARG A 570 -14.58 9.60 -6.69
CA ARG A 570 -14.90 10.25 -5.41
C ARG A 570 -16.09 9.60 -4.71
N VAL A 571 -17.14 9.23 -5.43
CA VAL A 571 -18.28 8.51 -4.85
C VAL A 571 -17.83 7.15 -4.30
N VAL A 572 -17.06 6.40 -5.10
CA VAL A 572 -16.47 5.12 -4.69
C VAL A 572 -15.64 5.29 -3.42
N ALA A 573 -14.71 6.25 -3.40
CA ALA A 573 -13.87 6.50 -2.22
C ALA A 573 -14.66 6.89 -0.97
N LEU A 574 -15.77 7.61 -1.10
CA LEU A 574 -16.62 8.02 0.02
C LEU A 574 -17.58 6.92 0.49
N THR A 575 -17.71 5.82 -0.24
CA THR A 575 -18.51 4.66 0.13
C THR A 575 -17.67 3.45 0.52
N THR A 576 -16.35 3.56 0.43
CA THR A 576 -15.38 2.51 0.78
C THR A 576 -14.83 2.73 2.19
N ASP A 577 -14.68 1.66 2.96
CA ASP A 577 -14.16 1.63 4.35
C ASP A 577 -14.77 2.70 5.28
N THR A 578 -16.08 2.89 5.19
CA THR A 578 -16.80 3.93 5.91
C THR A 578 -18.14 3.43 6.44
N THR A 579 -18.77 4.18 7.31
CA THR A 579 -20.15 3.90 7.75
C THR A 579 -21.16 4.60 6.84
N ALA A 580 -22.37 4.05 6.72
CA ALA A 580 -23.44 4.66 5.94
C ALA A 580 -23.72 6.12 6.36
N ALA A 581 -23.69 6.41 7.66
CA ALA A 581 -23.90 7.77 8.17
C ALA A 581 -22.80 8.76 7.73
N GLN A 582 -21.53 8.33 7.72
CA GLN A 582 -20.41 9.14 7.25
C GLN A 582 -20.47 9.34 5.74
N ALA A 583 -20.75 8.27 4.98
CA ALA A 583 -20.94 8.33 3.53
C ALA A 583 -22.06 9.30 3.14
N VAL A 584 -23.24 9.17 3.75
CA VAL A 584 -24.39 10.09 3.51
C VAL A 584 -24.01 11.53 3.80
N SER A 585 -23.33 11.80 4.93
CA SER A 585 -22.89 13.15 5.29
C SER A 585 -21.93 13.73 4.24
N ALA A 586 -20.96 12.95 3.77
CA ALA A 586 -19.97 13.38 2.80
C ALA A 586 -20.57 13.57 1.38
N LEU A 587 -21.41 12.64 0.94
CA LEU A 587 -22.07 12.69 -0.36
C LEU A 587 -23.11 13.84 -0.41
N ASN A 588 -23.90 14.04 0.65
CA ASN A 588 -24.80 15.18 0.75
C ASN A 588 -24.05 16.52 0.78
N ASN A 589 -22.85 16.57 1.37
CA ASN A 589 -22.02 17.77 1.34
C ASN A 589 -21.58 18.10 -0.10
N ILE A 590 -21.23 17.08 -0.91
CA ILE A 590 -20.96 17.28 -2.34
C ILE A 590 -22.21 17.82 -3.04
N ALA A 591 -23.35 17.16 -2.87
CA ALA A 591 -24.62 17.58 -3.48
C ALA A 591 -25.01 19.03 -3.12
N LEU A 592 -24.75 19.45 -1.89
CA LEU A 592 -25.05 20.78 -1.38
C LEU A 592 -24.07 21.86 -1.81
N MET A 593 -23.01 21.57 -2.57
CA MET A 593 -22.00 22.56 -2.96
C MET A 593 -22.62 23.76 -3.72
N GLY A 594 -23.59 23.53 -4.59
CA GLY A 594 -24.32 24.59 -5.29
C GLY A 594 -25.19 25.47 -4.37
N THR A 595 -25.81 24.89 -3.36
CA THR A 595 -26.81 25.54 -2.49
C THR A 595 -26.22 26.10 -1.21
N ALA A 596 -25.50 25.28 -0.44
CA ALA A 596 -24.95 25.68 0.86
C ALA A 596 -23.75 26.63 0.72
N SER A 597 -23.23 26.80 -0.48
CA SER A 597 -22.34 27.91 -0.83
C SER A 597 -23.00 29.27 -0.63
N GLY A 598 -24.34 29.31 -0.61
CA GLY A 598 -25.12 30.53 -0.48
C GLY A 598 -24.95 31.53 -1.63
N ALA A 599 -24.50 31.09 -2.80
CA ALA A 599 -24.27 32.00 -3.95
C ALA A 599 -25.53 32.79 -4.33
N GLN A 600 -26.69 32.10 -4.49
CA GLN A 600 -27.97 32.73 -4.76
C GLN A 600 -28.43 33.60 -3.59
N THR A 601 -28.27 33.13 -2.35
CA THR A 601 -28.67 33.88 -1.16
C THR A 601 -27.83 35.15 -0.94
N ALA A 602 -26.51 35.08 -1.22
CA ALA A 602 -25.64 36.25 -1.17
C ALA A 602 -26.01 37.28 -2.25
N ALA A 603 -26.34 36.82 -3.47
CA ALA A 603 -26.83 37.67 -4.53
C ALA A 603 -28.16 38.36 -4.18
N ILE A 604 -29.11 37.64 -3.55
CA ILE A 604 -30.36 38.20 -3.01
C ILE A 604 -30.04 39.24 -1.94
N ASN A 605 -29.12 38.96 -1.01
CA ASN A 605 -28.72 39.90 0.01
C ASN A 605 -28.04 41.15 -0.54
N ALA A 606 -27.15 41.01 -1.50
CA ALA A 606 -26.51 42.16 -2.17
C ALA A 606 -27.52 43.01 -2.92
N ALA A 607 -28.50 42.39 -3.61
CA ALA A 607 -29.60 43.11 -4.25
C ALA A 607 -30.52 43.83 -3.23
N ASN A 608 -30.77 43.20 -2.06
CA ASN A 608 -31.52 43.88 -0.96
C ASN A 608 -30.74 45.09 -0.45
N ILE A 609 -29.43 44.96 -0.19
CA ILE A 609 -28.58 46.11 0.20
C ILE A 609 -28.72 47.23 -0.79
N GLN A 610 -28.63 46.89 -2.11
CA GLN A 610 -28.74 47.88 -3.19
C GLN A 610 -30.11 48.60 -3.18
N LEU A 611 -31.23 47.87 -3.03
CA LEU A 611 -32.58 48.43 -2.95
C LEU A 611 -32.78 49.24 -1.65
N ASP A 612 -32.26 48.79 -0.53
CA ASP A 612 -32.35 49.50 0.77
C ASP A 612 -31.57 50.83 0.76
N VAL A 613 -30.43 50.87 0.06
CA VAL A 613 -29.65 52.09 -0.15
C VAL A 613 -30.45 53.09 -1.00
N ILE A 614 -31.08 52.63 -2.09
CA ILE A 614 -31.92 53.49 -2.96
C ILE A 614 -33.18 54.00 -2.23
N ASP A 615 -33.90 53.09 -1.55
CA ASP A 615 -35.08 53.47 -0.77
C ASP A 615 -34.75 54.51 0.34
N SER A 616 -33.66 54.29 1.06
CA SER A 616 -33.18 55.23 2.09
C SER A 616 -32.70 56.57 1.53
N HIS A 617 -32.07 56.55 0.34
CA HIS A 617 -31.67 57.79 -0.32
C HIS A 617 -32.87 58.52 -0.91
N GLY A 618 -33.76 57.77 -1.60
CA GLY A 618 -34.98 58.30 -2.20
C GLY A 618 -35.92 58.96 -1.18
N SER A 619 -36.05 58.41 0.04
CA SER A 619 -36.83 59.04 1.12
C SER A 619 -36.25 60.41 1.53
N VAL A 620 -34.92 60.53 1.57
CA VAL A 620 -34.26 61.79 1.87
C VAL A 620 -34.44 62.79 0.66
N LEU A 621 -34.30 62.29 -0.55
CA LEU A 621 -34.44 63.10 -1.78
C LEU A 621 -35.89 63.62 -1.93
N ALA A 622 -36.89 62.79 -1.61
CA ALA A 622 -38.30 63.17 -1.63
C ALA A 622 -38.60 64.39 -0.71
N GLY A 623 -37.90 64.46 0.41
CA GLY A 623 -38.12 65.50 1.42
C GLY A 623 -37.73 66.92 0.93
N TYR A 624 -36.97 67.05 -0.14
CA TYR A 624 -36.57 68.35 -0.66
C TYR A 624 -36.77 68.51 -2.20
N ALA A 625 -37.30 67.53 -2.88
CA ALA A 625 -37.53 67.56 -4.33
C ALA A 625 -38.50 68.68 -4.78
N HIS A 626 -39.31 69.20 -3.83
CA HIS A 626 -40.15 70.39 -4.08
C HIS A 626 -39.44 71.72 -3.82
N GLU A 627 -38.42 71.72 -2.98
CA GLU A 627 -37.83 72.96 -2.43
C GLU A 627 -36.61 73.38 -3.23
N LYS A 628 -35.90 72.42 -3.86
CA LYS A 628 -34.65 72.67 -4.52
C LYS A 628 -34.57 71.99 -5.91
N SER A 629 -34.02 72.70 -6.88
CA SER A 629 -33.52 72.11 -8.15
C SER A 629 -32.01 72.08 -8.08
N GLY A 630 -31.41 70.93 -8.41
CA GLY A 630 -29.97 70.78 -8.37
C GLY A 630 -29.52 69.29 -8.46
N ALA A 631 -28.23 69.12 -8.61
CA ALA A 631 -27.59 67.83 -8.65
C ALA A 631 -27.05 67.44 -7.26
N ASP A 632 -27.14 66.18 -6.94
CA ASP A 632 -26.50 65.55 -5.79
C ASP A 632 -25.47 64.49 -6.23
N LEU A 633 -24.39 64.42 -5.48
CA LEU A 633 -23.44 63.30 -5.53
C LEU A 633 -23.42 62.69 -4.14
N TRP A 634 -23.53 61.35 -4.10
CA TRP A 634 -23.56 60.66 -2.86
C TRP A 634 -22.78 59.35 -2.87
N ILE A 635 -22.32 58.93 -1.71
CA ILE A 635 -21.63 57.69 -1.47
C ILE A 635 -22.24 57.01 -0.23
N ASP A 636 -22.41 55.69 -0.30
CA ASP A 636 -22.93 54.84 0.79
C ASP A 636 -21.99 53.67 1.01
N LEU A 637 -21.47 53.55 2.22
CA LEU A 637 -20.70 52.42 2.67
C LEU A 637 -21.63 51.49 3.42
N ASN A 638 -21.67 50.23 3.05
CA ASN A 638 -22.59 49.25 3.62
C ASN A 638 -21.90 47.94 3.98
N GLY A 639 -22.36 47.29 5.02
CA GLY A 639 -21.96 46.00 5.48
C GLY A 639 -23.15 45.20 5.97
N SER A 640 -23.20 43.91 5.68
CA SER A 640 -24.28 43.02 6.09
C SER A 640 -23.71 41.70 6.60
N PHE A 641 -24.19 41.24 7.75
CA PHE A 641 -23.93 39.91 8.29
C PHE A 641 -25.24 39.15 8.36
N SER A 642 -25.29 37.98 7.71
CA SER A 642 -26.49 37.16 7.64
C SER A 642 -26.18 35.74 8.12
N LYS A 643 -27.13 35.11 8.82
CA LYS A 643 -27.05 33.72 9.23
C LYS A 643 -28.40 33.05 9.06
N ALA A 644 -28.42 31.82 8.54
CA ALA A 644 -29.58 30.94 8.60
C ALA A 644 -29.15 29.53 9.00
N ASN A 645 -29.98 28.81 9.78
CA ASN A 645 -29.58 27.52 10.34
C ASN A 645 -30.40 26.33 9.84
N ARG A 646 -31.57 26.53 9.22
CA ARG A 646 -32.56 25.48 8.92
C ARG A 646 -33.20 25.67 7.55
N PHE A 647 -32.40 25.97 6.52
CA PHE A 647 -32.89 25.96 5.16
C PHE A 647 -33.01 24.49 4.68
N SER A 648 -34.12 24.13 4.06
CA SER A 648 -34.36 22.80 3.55
C SER A 648 -33.61 22.56 2.23
N ALA A 649 -33.12 21.32 2.04
CA ALA A 649 -32.59 20.83 0.79
C ALA A 649 -32.97 19.34 0.67
N GLY A 650 -33.94 19.03 -0.21
CA GLY A 650 -34.52 17.70 -0.31
C GLY A 650 -34.97 17.18 1.06
N SER A 651 -34.49 16.00 1.43
CA SER A 651 -34.73 15.33 2.71
C SER A 651 -33.88 15.87 3.87
N THR A 652 -32.97 16.82 3.64
CA THR A 652 -32.05 17.35 4.65
C THR A 652 -32.18 18.86 4.86
N THR A 653 -31.38 19.41 5.76
CA THR A 653 -31.30 20.84 6.01
C THR A 653 -29.86 21.32 6.00
N TYR A 654 -29.67 22.57 5.65
CA TYR A 654 -28.37 23.23 5.73
C TYR A 654 -28.49 24.61 6.36
N GLY A 655 -27.38 25.20 6.70
CA GLY A 655 -27.27 26.58 7.15
C GLY A 655 -26.13 27.28 6.43
N TYR A 656 -26.06 28.60 6.65
CA TYR A 656 -24.96 29.43 6.18
C TYR A 656 -24.73 30.64 7.12
N LYS A 657 -23.51 31.17 7.04
CA LYS A 657 -23.17 32.52 7.55
C LYS A 657 -22.58 33.30 6.38
N SER A 658 -23.03 34.52 6.20
CA SER A 658 -22.58 35.41 5.12
C SER A 658 -22.18 36.76 5.67
N ASP A 659 -21.09 37.29 5.21
CA ASP A 659 -20.61 38.63 5.44
C ASP A 659 -20.40 39.32 4.09
N LEU A 660 -21.04 40.46 3.87
CA LEU A 660 -20.91 41.30 2.67
C LEU A 660 -20.55 42.71 3.07
N ALA A 661 -19.63 43.33 2.36
CA ALA A 661 -19.29 44.73 2.52
C ALA A 661 -19.18 45.38 1.13
N GLY A 662 -19.64 46.64 1.05
CA GLY A 662 -19.61 47.32 -0.24
C GLY A 662 -19.74 48.81 -0.16
N VAL A 663 -19.67 49.41 -1.34
CA VAL A 663 -19.85 50.83 -1.57
C VAL A 663 -20.82 51.06 -2.73
N THR A 664 -21.72 51.97 -2.54
CA THR A 664 -22.61 52.46 -3.60
C THR A 664 -22.32 53.95 -3.83
N ILE A 665 -22.12 54.34 -5.06
CA ILE A 665 -21.91 55.74 -5.47
C ILE A 665 -23.02 56.11 -6.43
N GLY A 666 -23.67 57.22 -6.19
CA GLY A 666 -24.76 57.67 -7.01
C GLY A 666 -24.80 59.18 -7.23
N SER A 667 -25.49 59.56 -8.29
CA SER A 667 -25.79 60.94 -8.60
C SER A 667 -27.25 61.07 -9.02
N ASP A 668 -27.89 62.11 -8.63
CA ASP A 668 -29.27 62.42 -9.00
C ASP A 668 -29.45 63.89 -9.27
N TYR A 669 -30.60 64.20 -9.88
CA TYR A 669 -31.03 65.59 -10.17
C TYR A 669 -32.47 65.76 -9.73
N ALA A 670 -32.69 66.70 -8.83
CA ALA A 670 -34.00 67.15 -8.43
C ALA A 670 -34.46 68.32 -9.31
N PHE A 671 -35.71 68.27 -9.79
CA PHE A 671 -36.25 69.29 -10.73
C PHE A 671 -36.94 70.44 -10.03
N GLY A 672 -37.07 70.41 -8.70
CA GLY A 672 -37.75 71.46 -7.94
C GLY A 672 -39.28 71.45 -8.00
N ASN A 673 -39.88 70.47 -8.64
CA ASN A 673 -41.32 70.30 -8.82
C ASN A 673 -41.84 68.96 -8.26
N GLY A 674 -41.15 68.36 -7.29
CA GLY A 674 -41.48 67.09 -6.70
C GLY A 674 -40.93 65.87 -7.45
N TYR A 675 -40.22 66.04 -8.54
CA TYR A 675 -39.59 64.97 -9.29
C TYR A 675 -38.07 65.01 -9.14
N ALA A 676 -37.49 63.82 -9.01
CA ALA A 676 -36.05 63.61 -9.08
C ALA A 676 -35.73 62.27 -9.78
N THR A 677 -34.56 62.17 -10.43
CA THR A 677 -34.07 60.95 -11.06
C THR A 677 -32.58 60.77 -10.83
N GLY A 678 -32.11 59.54 -10.74
CA GLY A 678 -30.70 59.26 -10.47
C GLY A 678 -30.25 57.89 -10.94
N VAL A 679 -28.94 57.75 -10.92
CA VAL A 679 -28.25 56.53 -11.23
C VAL A 679 -27.25 56.20 -10.09
N SER A 680 -27.04 54.91 -9.82
CA SER A 680 -26.01 54.50 -8.91
C SER A 680 -25.29 53.25 -9.38
N VAL A 681 -24.06 53.11 -8.96
CA VAL A 681 -23.24 51.90 -9.14
C VAL A 681 -22.81 51.38 -7.81
N SER A 682 -22.87 50.09 -7.62
CA SER A 682 -22.50 49.36 -6.40
C SER A 682 -21.38 48.36 -6.65
N PHE A 683 -20.46 48.28 -5.74
CA PHE A 683 -19.36 47.30 -5.74
C PHE A 683 -19.19 46.76 -4.33
N GLY A 684 -18.86 45.46 -4.20
CA GLY A 684 -18.59 44.92 -2.88
C GLY A 684 -18.00 43.52 -2.97
N THR A 685 -17.62 43.07 -1.81
CA THR A 685 -17.03 41.73 -1.62
C THR A 685 -17.56 41.10 -0.34
N GLY A 686 -17.38 39.81 -0.21
CA GLY A 686 -17.76 39.10 1.01
C GLY A 686 -17.46 37.62 0.97
N SER A 687 -17.93 36.96 1.99
CA SER A 687 -17.77 35.51 2.09
C SER A 687 -19.04 34.84 2.60
N VAL A 688 -19.24 33.58 2.16
CA VAL A 688 -20.27 32.71 2.71
C VAL A 688 -19.64 31.43 3.20
N ARG A 689 -20.08 30.92 4.35
CA ARG A 689 -19.64 29.67 4.93
C ARG A 689 -20.85 28.83 5.24
N GLY A 690 -20.92 27.65 4.63
CA GLY A 690 -21.93 26.64 4.91
C GLY A 690 -21.87 26.18 6.36
N GLN A 691 -23.03 25.77 6.88
CA GLN A 691 -23.22 25.30 8.26
C GLN A 691 -24.07 24.01 8.25
N GLY A 692 -23.98 23.21 9.31
CA GLY A 692 -24.68 21.92 9.39
C GLY A 692 -24.18 20.97 8.28
N ASN A 693 -25.08 20.37 7.51
CA ASN A 693 -24.73 19.47 6.40
C ASN A 693 -23.96 20.17 5.26
N GLY A 694 -23.93 21.50 5.21
CA GLY A 694 -23.09 22.28 4.30
C GLY A 694 -21.74 22.70 4.91
N ALA A 695 -21.36 22.21 6.10
CA ALA A 695 -20.10 22.57 6.74
C ALA A 695 -18.90 22.21 5.85
N GLY A 696 -17.90 23.09 5.82
CA GLY A 696 -16.72 22.94 4.94
C GLY A 696 -16.86 23.61 3.57
N ILE A 697 -18.09 23.90 3.10
CA ILE A 697 -18.34 24.68 1.89
C ILE A 697 -18.07 26.15 2.20
N LYS A 698 -17.22 26.78 1.41
CA LYS A 698 -16.88 28.22 1.49
C LYS A 698 -17.11 28.86 0.13
N ASN A 699 -17.54 30.12 0.12
CA ASN A 699 -17.72 30.91 -1.09
C ASN A 699 -17.16 32.31 -0.87
N GLU A 700 -16.29 32.75 -1.73
CA GLU A 700 -15.82 34.12 -1.84
C GLU A 700 -16.67 34.81 -2.90
N VAL A 701 -17.20 35.98 -2.58
CA VAL A 701 -18.21 36.65 -3.38
C VAL A 701 -17.71 38.05 -3.68
N ASP A 702 -17.61 38.40 -4.93
CA ASP A 702 -17.49 39.79 -5.40
C ASP A 702 -18.77 40.17 -6.12
N TYR A 703 -19.26 41.37 -5.92
CA TYR A 703 -20.46 41.84 -6.60
C TYR A 703 -20.30 43.24 -7.16
N TYR A 704 -21.02 43.48 -8.25
CA TYR A 704 -21.18 44.80 -8.85
C TYR A 704 -22.58 44.94 -9.40
N GLY A 705 -23.10 46.16 -9.40
CA GLY A 705 -24.44 46.46 -9.89
C GLY A 705 -24.65 47.88 -10.28
N VAL A 706 -25.73 48.11 -10.99
CA VAL A 706 -26.21 49.45 -11.41
C VAL A 706 -27.69 49.57 -11.17
N ASN A 707 -28.13 50.77 -10.71
CA ASN A 707 -29.53 51.08 -10.58
C ASN A 707 -29.84 52.40 -11.25
N LEU A 708 -31.05 52.44 -11.83
CA LEU A 708 -31.75 53.65 -12.16
C LEU A 708 -32.88 53.82 -11.16
N TYR A 709 -33.09 55.03 -10.65
CA TYR A 709 -34.15 55.32 -9.70
C TYR A 709 -34.80 56.67 -9.97
N GLY A 710 -36.03 56.80 -9.50
CA GLY A 710 -36.77 58.05 -9.56
C GLY A 710 -37.62 58.24 -8.32
N VAL A 711 -37.84 59.49 -8.00
CA VAL A 711 -38.67 59.92 -6.93
C VAL A 711 -39.78 60.87 -7.45
N TRP A 712 -40.98 60.59 -6.96
CA TRP A 712 -42.09 61.50 -7.12
C TRP A 712 -42.69 61.83 -5.75
N SER A 713 -42.68 63.09 -5.39
CA SER A 713 -43.19 63.59 -4.11
C SER A 713 -44.32 64.59 -4.37
N ASN A 714 -45.41 64.45 -3.59
CA ASN A 714 -46.52 65.37 -3.61
C ASN A 714 -47.06 65.55 -2.18
N GLU A 715 -48.12 66.40 -2.00
CA GLU A 715 -48.73 66.65 -0.67
C GLU A 715 -49.33 65.43 -0.02
N TYR A 716 -49.61 64.35 -0.78
CA TYR A 716 -50.29 63.15 -0.27
C TYR A 716 -49.33 62.04 0.10
N PHE A 717 -48.30 61.82 -0.72
CA PHE A 717 -47.33 60.76 -0.53
C PHE A 717 -46.07 60.98 -1.35
N ASN A 718 -45.00 60.27 -0.98
CA ASN A 718 -43.79 60.06 -1.75
C ASN A 718 -43.81 58.69 -2.42
N MET A 719 -43.37 58.61 -3.71
CA MET A 719 -43.15 57.37 -4.43
C MET A 719 -41.67 57.31 -4.88
N ILE A 720 -41.02 56.19 -4.54
CA ILE A 720 -39.65 55.90 -4.91
C ILE A 720 -39.69 54.65 -5.81
N GLY A 721 -39.25 54.75 -7.04
CA GLY A 721 -39.17 53.64 -7.98
C GLY A 721 -37.74 53.36 -8.35
N SER A 722 -37.38 52.08 -8.57
CA SER A 722 -36.05 51.69 -9.01
C SER A 722 -36.03 50.43 -9.92
N VAL A 723 -35.08 50.39 -10.82
CA VAL A 723 -34.76 49.19 -11.60
C VAL A 723 -33.25 49.00 -11.56
N GLY A 724 -32.83 47.77 -11.24
CA GLY A 724 -31.44 47.46 -11.05
C GLY A 724 -30.98 46.12 -11.71
N TYR A 725 -29.70 46.06 -11.96
CA TYR A 725 -28.98 44.87 -12.31
C TYR A 725 -27.82 44.68 -11.34
N LEU A 726 -27.64 43.45 -10.87
CA LEU A 726 -26.52 43.07 -10.02
C LEU A 726 -25.98 41.71 -10.47
N GLN A 727 -24.68 41.57 -10.50
CA GLN A 727 -24.00 40.29 -10.74
C GLN A 727 -23.05 40.04 -9.61
N THR A 728 -23.08 38.78 -9.11
CA THR A 728 -22.08 38.27 -8.16
C THR A 728 -21.17 37.28 -8.88
N LYS A 729 -19.87 37.40 -8.69
CA LYS A 729 -18.87 36.39 -9.02
C LYS A 729 -18.57 35.59 -7.77
N ASN A 730 -18.65 34.27 -7.90
CA ASN A 730 -18.50 33.39 -6.77
C ASN A 730 -17.30 32.45 -6.98
N GLU A 731 -16.45 32.26 -5.97
CA GLU A 731 -15.46 31.19 -5.93
C GLU A 731 -15.83 30.24 -4.78
N ILE A 732 -16.52 29.15 -5.16
CA ILE A 732 -17.01 28.13 -4.22
C ILE A 732 -15.91 27.10 -4.04
N LYS A 733 -15.56 26.79 -2.77
CA LYS A 733 -14.56 25.80 -2.38
C LYS A 733 -15.17 24.76 -1.48
N SER A 734 -14.96 23.47 -1.77
CA SER A 734 -15.32 22.34 -0.91
C SER A 734 -14.39 21.16 -1.15
N GLN A 735 -13.86 20.54 -0.11
CA GLN A 735 -13.01 19.34 -0.18
C GLN A 735 -11.84 19.45 -1.20
N GLY A 736 -11.22 20.63 -1.30
CA GLY A 736 -10.11 20.87 -2.24
C GLY A 736 -10.53 21.26 -3.67
N TYR A 737 -11.80 21.16 -4.02
CA TYR A 737 -12.32 21.49 -5.34
C TYR A 737 -12.93 22.90 -5.40
N LYS A 738 -12.96 23.48 -6.59
CA LYS A 738 -13.44 24.84 -6.82
C LYS A 738 -14.47 24.88 -7.95
N GLY A 739 -15.52 25.68 -7.75
CA GLY A 739 -16.50 26.06 -8.76
C GLY A 739 -16.65 27.57 -8.81
N LYS A 740 -16.95 28.12 -9.99
CA LYS A 740 -17.00 29.58 -10.20
C LYS A 740 -18.28 30.00 -10.94
N PRO A 741 -19.48 29.85 -10.34
CA PRO A 741 -20.70 30.36 -10.95
C PRO A 741 -20.84 31.86 -10.79
N ASP A 742 -21.37 32.52 -11.84
CA ASP A 742 -21.92 33.87 -11.72
C ASP A 742 -23.41 33.77 -11.32
N VAL A 743 -23.86 34.68 -10.49
CA VAL A 743 -25.29 34.87 -10.22
C VAL A 743 -25.71 36.27 -10.61
N LYS A 744 -26.72 36.35 -11.46
CA LYS A 744 -27.26 37.57 -12.01
C LYS A 744 -28.62 37.88 -11.40
N VAL A 745 -28.84 39.10 -10.97
CA VAL A 745 -30.11 39.55 -10.39
C VAL A 745 -30.58 40.77 -11.12
N VAL A 746 -31.78 40.68 -11.70
CA VAL A 746 -32.51 41.85 -12.20
C VAL A 746 -33.57 42.17 -11.13
N SER A 747 -33.60 43.46 -10.69
CA SER A 747 -34.53 43.89 -9.64
C SER A 747 -35.36 45.09 -10.11
N ALA A 748 -36.57 45.17 -9.56
CA ALA A 748 -37.43 46.35 -9.69
C ALA A 748 -38.14 46.59 -8.36
N GLY A 749 -38.21 47.81 -7.93
CA GLY A 749 -38.84 48.18 -6.66
C GLY A 749 -39.70 49.43 -6.76
N VAL A 750 -40.74 49.45 -6.00
CA VAL A 750 -41.57 50.67 -5.76
C VAL A 750 -41.83 50.75 -4.27
N ARG A 751 -41.59 51.90 -3.66
CA ARG A 751 -41.92 52.22 -2.27
C ARG A 751 -42.81 53.46 -2.23
N LEU A 752 -43.90 53.37 -1.50
CA LEU A 752 -44.78 54.47 -1.18
C LEU A 752 -44.59 54.81 0.30
N GLU A 753 -44.53 56.09 0.66
CA GLU A 753 -44.39 56.53 2.04
C GLU A 753 -45.12 57.91 2.22
N LYS A 754 -45.63 58.11 3.45
CA LYS A 754 -46.30 59.37 3.81
C LYS A 754 -45.71 59.92 5.08
N PRO A 755 -44.90 60.99 5.03
CA PRO A 755 -44.47 61.70 6.24
C PRO A 755 -45.66 62.38 6.92
N LEU A 756 -45.90 62.09 8.17
CA LEU A 756 -46.96 62.69 9.02
C LEU A 756 -46.28 63.40 10.20
N LEU A 757 -46.41 64.71 10.25
CA LEU A 757 -45.93 65.54 11.38
C LEU A 757 -46.83 65.31 12.58
N LEU A 758 -46.36 64.72 13.65
CA LEU A 758 -47.07 64.61 14.89
C LEU A 758 -46.95 65.88 15.72
N ASN A 759 -45.81 66.56 15.65
CA ASN A 759 -45.54 67.90 16.25
C ASN A 759 -44.28 68.44 15.53
N GLU A 760 -43.83 69.62 15.93
CA GLU A 760 -42.71 70.36 15.29
C GLU A 760 -41.41 69.58 15.32
N SER A 761 -41.26 68.56 16.18
CA SER A 761 -40.03 67.83 16.40
C SER A 761 -40.11 66.36 15.95
N ILE A 762 -41.30 65.78 15.72
CA ILE A 762 -41.47 64.35 15.46
C ILE A 762 -42.30 64.14 14.19
N THR A 763 -41.72 63.35 13.29
CA THR A 763 -42.39 62.91 12.06
C THR A 763 -42.54 61.37 12.11
N VAL A 764 -43.73 60.87 11.80
CA VAL A 764 -43.98 59.39 11.62
C VAL A 764 -44.26 59.16 10.13
N THR A 765 -43.53 58.20 9.58
CA THR A 765 -43.60 57.88 8.12
C THR A 765 -44.02 56.43 7.94
N PRO A 766 -45.31 56.10 7.84
CA PRO A 766 -45.72 54.80 7.33
C PRO A 766 -45.24 54.59 5.90
N HIS A 767 -44.83 53.38 5.57
CA HIS A 767 -44.36 53.01 4.24
C HIS A 767 -44.80 51.59 3.88
N VAL A 768 -44.95 51.38 2.56
CA VAL A 768 -45.19 50.08 1.94
C VAL A 768 -44.48 50.00 0.61
N GLY A 769 -43.95 48.83 0.27
CA GLY A 769 -43.25 48.62 -0.99
C GLY A 769 -43.54 47.30 -1.63
N VAL A 770 -43.13 47.15 -2.84
CA VAL A 770 -43.01 45.85 -3.58
C VAL A 770 -41.67 45.85 -4.28
N ARG A 771 -40.95 44.76 -4.05
CA ARG A 771 -39.63 44.52 -4.69
C ARG A 771 -39.65 43.18 -5.41
N TYR A 772 -39.40 43.17 -6.71
CA TYR A 772 -39.25 42.01 -7.56
C TYR A 772 -37.80 41.76 -7.81
N LYS A 773 -37.40 40.47 -7.83
CA LYS A 773 -36.03 39.99 -8.13
C LYS A 773 -36.13 38.76 -9.00
N HIS A 774 -35.49 38.81 -10.16
CA HIS A 774 -35.24 37.65 -11.02
C HIS A 774 -33.80 37.21 -10.83
N ILE A 775 -33.58 35.98 -10.31
CA ILE A 775 -32.31 35.41 -9.94
C ILE A 775 -31.95 34.31 -10.93
N ASN A 776 -30.78 34.36 -11.51
CA ASN A 776 -30.23 33.35 -12.43
C ASN A 776 -28.80 33.03 -12.05
N MET A 777 -28.54 31.78 -11.64
CA MET A 777 -27.21 31.27 -11.36
C MET A 777 -26.72 30.45 -12.56
N ASP A 778 -25.52 30.74 -13.04
CA ASP A 778 -24.90 29.99 -14.11
C ASP A 778 -24.50 28.58 -13.62
N SER A 779 -24.65 27.54 -14.45
CA SER A 779 -24.16 26.19 -14.14
C SER A 779 -22.64 26.18 -14.01
N PHE A 780 -22.10 25.26 -13.21
CA PHE A 780 -20.68 25.13 -12.99
C PHE A 780 -20.25 23.69 -12.71
N ASN A 781 -18.97 23.42 -12.91
CA ASN A 781 -18.35 22.14 -12.62
C ASN A 781 -17.42 22.25 -11.43
N ALA A 782 -17.40 21.23 -10.58
CA ALA A 782 -16.44 21.09 -9.49
C ALA A 782 -16.26 19.64 -9.08
N GLY A 783 -15.00 19.15 -9.04
CA GLY A 783 -14.65 17.84 -8.51
C GLY A 783 -15.31 16.66 -9.22
N GLY A 784 -15.54 16.74 -10.54
CA GLY A 784 -16.18 15.70 -11.32
C GLY A 784 -17.71 15.73 -11.32
N PHE A 785 -18.31 16.81 -10.81
CA PHE A 785 -19.77 17.01 -10.80
C PHE A 785 -20.16 18.30 -11.52
N ASN A 786 -21.30 18.25 -12.21
CA ASN A 786 -22.00 19.38 -12.80
C ASN A 786 -23.11 19.82 -11.88
N TYR A 787 -23.18 21.11 -11.61
CA TYR A 787 -24.19 21.74 -10.78
C TYR A 787 -25.00 22.73 -11.63
N ASP A 788 -26.34 22.64 -11.54
CA ASP A 788 -27.28 23.54 -12.20
C ASP A 788 -28.41 23.90 -11.25
N SER A 789 -29.04 25.03 -11.47
CA SER A 789 -30.12 25.51 -10.63
C SER A 789 -31.16 26.24 -11.46
N GLU A 790 -32.43 25.99 -11.18
CA GLU A 790 -33.52 26.75 -11.78
C GLU A 790 -33.42 28.25 -11.45
N LYS A 791 -33.93 29.07 -12.36
CA LYS A 791 -34.10 30.51 -12.15
C LYS A 791 -35.20 30.73 -11.09
N ALA A 792 -35.05 31.79 -10.33
CA ALA A 792 -36.02 32.14 -9.30
C ALA A 792 -36.60 33.55 -9.49
N ASN A 793 -37.91 33.68 -9.24
CA ASN A 793 -38.62 34.95 -9.20
C ASN A 793 -39.14 35.17 -7.79
N LEU A 794 -38.60 36.18 -7.11
CA LEU A 794 -38.91 36.50 -5.71
C LEU A 794 -39.59 37.87 -5.65
N VAL A 795 -40.70 37.94 -4.93
CA VAL A 795 -41.40 39.18 -4.64
C VAL A 795 -41.34 39.42 -3.14
N GLU A 796 -40.81 40.55 -2.72
CA GLU A 796 -40.76 41.01 -1.34
C GLU A 796 -41.70 42.18 -1.17
N VAL A 797 -42.53 42.18 -0.14
CA VAL A 797 -43.49 43.24 0.17
C VAL A 797 -43.15 43.85 1.54
N PRO A 798 -42.16 44.77 1.61
CA PRO A 798 -41.84 45.46 2.85
C PRO A 798 -42.93 46.45 3.21
N PHE A 799 -43.38 46.45 4.43
CA PHE A 799 -44.28 47.46 5.02
C PHE A 799 -43.88 47.77 6.48
N GLY A 800 -44.01 49.03 6.85
CA GLY A 800 -43.50 49.46 8.14
C GLY A 800 -43.79 50.89 8.49
N VAL A 801 -43.12 51.33 9.53
CA VAL A 801 -43.24 52.70 10.02
C VAL A 801 -41.88 53.19 10.51
N ALA A 802 -41.49 54.38 10.05
CA ALA A 802 -40.32 55.11 10.53
C ALA A 802 -40.71 56.26 11.45
N PHE A 803 -40.04 56.42 12.56
CA PHE A 803 -40.15 57.54 13.48
C PHE A 803 -38.86 58.35 13.39
N ASN A 804 -39.01 59.66 13.04
CA ASN A 804 -37.87 60.58 12.92
C ASN A 804 -38.08 61.73 13.94
N ALA A 805 -37.03 62.11 14.64
CA ALA A 805 -37.01 63.32 15.42
C ALA A 805 -36.23 64.43 14.68
N ASN A 806 -36.70 65.70 14.72
CA ASN A 806 -35.98 66.79 14.06
C ASN A 806 -35.34 67.66 15.16
N LEU A 807 -34.03 67.63 15.28
CA LEU A 807 -33.25 68.34 16.26
C LEU A 807 -32.33 69.37 15.61
N LYS A 808 -32.13 70.51 16.25
CA LYS A 808 -31.12 71.48 15.80
C LYS A 808 -29.91 71.43 16.73
N ALA A 809 -28.76 71.12 16.22
CA ALA A 809 -27.54 71.15 17.00
C ALA A 809 -27.01 72.59 17.20
N PRO A 810 -26.25 72.87 18.27
CA PRO A 810 -25.67 74.22 18.52
C PRO A 810 -24.77 74.70 17.40
N CYS A 811 -24.19 73.83 16.58
CA CYS A 811 -23.37 74.18 15.42
C CYS A 811 -24.20 74.55 14.18
N GLY A 812 -25.55 74.63 14.28
CA GLY A 812 -26.44 74.91 13.17
C GLY A 812 -26.74 73.72 12.22
N ALA A 813 -26.32 72.52 12.57
CA ALA A 813 -26.68 71.31 11.83
C ALA A 813 -28.07 70.80 12.24
N GLU A 814 -28.86 70.35 11.25
CA GLU A 814 -30.10 69.59 11.52
C GLU A 814 -29.72 68.12 11.77
N VAL A 815 -30.15 67.58 12.86
CA VAL A 815 -29.86 66.19 13.24
C VAL A 815 -31.20 65.46 13.37
N LYS A 816 -31.33 64.34 12.61
CA LYS A 816 -32.55 63.56 12.48
C LYS A 816 -32.26 62.09 12.93
N PRO A 817 -32.31 61.79 14.24
CA PRO A 817 -32.32 60.37 14.67
C PRO A 817 -33.61 59.72 14.18
N PHE A 818 -33.51 58.39 13.83
CA PHE A 818 -34.68 57.65 13.39
C PHE A 818 -34.68 56.21 13.87
N ILE A 819 -35.86 55.63 13.93
CA ILE A 819 -36.12 54.21 14.09
C ILE A 819 -37.09 53.78 13.01
N ASP A 820 -36.75 52.75 12.22
CA ASP A 820 -37.62 52.15 11.21
C ASP A 820 -37.92 50.69 11.61
N LEU A 821 -39.18 50.34 11.69
CA LEU A 821 -39.68 49.01 11.98
C LEU A 821 -40.41 48.50 10.75
N THR A 822 -39.87 47.39 10.13
CA THR A 822 -40.36 46.87 8.86
C THR A 822 -40.58 45.36 8.93
N ILE A 823 -41.70 44.90 8.40
CA ILE A 823 -42.00 43.50 8.11
C ILE A 823 -41.91 43.32 6.61
N ALA A 824 -41.16 42.31 6.15
CA ALA A 824 -40.92 42.03 4.75
C ALA A 824 -41.23 40.54 4.45
N PRO A 825 -42.48 40.16 4.13
CA PRO A 825 -42.82 38.85 3.63
C PRO A 825 -42.30 38.64 2.19
N ASN A 826 -41.85 37.43 1.89
CA ASN A 826 -41.43 36.98 0.59
C ASN A 826 -42.46 36.03 -0.03
N PHE A 827 -42.73 36.22 -1.31
CA PHE A 827 -43.61 35.44 -2.15
C PHE A 827 -42.85 34.94 -3.41
N GLY A 828 -43.42 33.99 -4.16
CA GLY A 828 -42.78 33.42 -5.32
C GLY A 828 -41.77 32.31 -4.97
N ASP A 829 -40.68 32.20 -5.75
CA ASP A 829 -39.76 31.09 -5.70
C ASP A 829 -38.76 31.22 -4.56
N ARG A 830 -39.20 30.86 -3.34
CA ARG A 830 -38.34 30.80 -2.14
C ARG A 830 -37.50 29.56 -2.06
N LYS A 831 -37.79 28.58 -2.96
CA LYS A 831 -37.03 27.37 -3.21
C LYS A 831 -36.77 27.25 -4.71
N VAL A 832 -35.70 26.59 -5.05
CA VAL A 832 -35.29 26.28 -6.43
C VAL A 832 -34.94 24.82 -6.55
N THR A 833 -35.19 24.24 -7.74
CA THR A 833 -34.67 22.91 -8.07
C THR A 833 -33.21 23.02 -8.41
N ASN A 834 -32.38 22.26 -7.71
CA ASN A 834 -30.97 22.09 -7.99
C ASN A 834 -30.77 20.72 -8.64
N LYS A 835 -29.94 20.67 -9.66
CA LYS A 835 -29.55 19.46 -10.36
C LYS A 835 -28.07 19.19 -10.14
N VAL A 836 -27.75 17.93 -9.82
CA VAL A 836 -26.37 17.45 -9.68
C VAL A 836 -26.20 16.25 -10.61
N ALA A 837 -25.14 16.24 -11.41
CA ALA A 837 -24.84 15.17 -12.35
C ALA A 837 -23.34 14.85 -12.31
N LEU A 838 -22.94 13.63 -12.68
CA LEU A 838 -21.55 13.32 -13.00
C LEU A 838 -21.13 14.03 -14.30
N THR A 839 -19.88 14.46 -14.39
CA THR A 839 -19.39 15.21 -15.56
C THR A 839 -19.41 14.36 -16.83
N ASP A 840 -19.07 13.07 -16.69
CA ASP A 840 -18.86 12.15 -17.82
C ASP A 840 -19.99 11.08 -17.95
N SER A 841 -21.17 11.34 -17.34
CA SER A 841 -22.33 10.46 -17.36
C SER A 841 -23.61 11.26 -17.59
N SER A 842 -24.65 10.55 -18.03
CA SER A 842 -26.02 11.10 -18.15
C SER A 842 -26.79 11.08 -16.84
N ALA A 843 -26.28 10.39 -15.81
CA ALA A 843 -26.98 10.28 -14.53
C ALA A 843 -27.01 11.61 -13.77
N SER A 844 -28.19 11.94 -13.30
CA SER A 844 -28.40 13.14 -12.52
C SER A 844 -29.52 12.97 -11.50
N ASP A 845 -29.41 13.71 -10.42
CA ASP A 845 -30.45 13.87 -9.42
C ASP A 845 -30.85 15.32 -9.30
N SER A 846 -32.10 15.55 -8.88
CA SER A 846 -32.63 16.87 -8.63
C SER A 846 -33.31 16.93 -7.27
N PHE A 847 -33.14 18.04 -6.57
CA PHE A 847 -33.79 18.29 -5.28
C PHE A 847 -34.13 19.76 -5.10
N GLU A 848 -35.23 20.04 -4.43
CA GLU A 848 -35.58 21.42 -4.04
C GLU A 848 -34.73 21.90 -2.90
N ALA A 849 -34.17 23.11 -3.00
CA ALA A 849 -33.47 23.76 -1.91
C ALA A 849 -33.96 25.20 -1.71
N ARG A 850 -34.09 25.59 -0.46
CA ARG A 850 -34.51 26.92 -0.07
C ARG A 850 -33.40 27.93 -0.24
N ILE A 851 -33.70 29.08 -0.85
CA ILE A 851 -32.77 30.18 -1.09
C ILE A 851 -33.21 31.49 -0.35
N ALA A 852 -34.47 31.60 0.06
CA ALA A 852 -35.00 32.74 0.76
C ALA A 852 -35.91 32.33 1.91
N ASN A 853 -36.00 33.14 2.92
CA ASN A 853 -36.93 32.98 4.05
C ASN A 853 -38.38 33.41 3.69
N ASN A 854 -39.35 33.02 4.50
CA ASN A 854 -40.75 33.41 4.27
C ASN A 854 -41.02 34.89 4.58
N SER A 855 -40.44 35.41 5.64
CA SER A 855 -40.59 36.81 6.08
C SER A 855 -39.38 37.22 6.93
N MET A 856 -39.14 38.53 6.92
CA MET A 856 -38.17 39.17 7.81
C MET A 856 -38.88 40.23 8.68
N TYR A 857 -38.43 40.37 9.88
CA TYR A 857 -38.81 41.42 10.81
C TYR A 857 -37.57 42.24 11.11
N ASN A 858 -37.56 43.51 10.67
CA ASN A 858 -36.38 44.37 10.70
C ASN A 858 -36.61 45.55 11.62
N ALA A 859 -35.61 45.92 12.40
CA ALA A 859 -35.52 47.18 13.14
C ALA A 859 -34.23 47.90 12.74
N LYS A 860 -34.32 49.13 12.27
CA LYS A 860 -33.17 49.95 11.86
C LYS A 860 -33.14 51.22 12.71
N LEU A 861 -32.03 51.49 13.37
CA LEU A 861 -31.73 52.70 14.11
C LEU A 861 -30.74 53.55 13.33
N GLY A 862 -30.89 54.85 13.27
CA GLY A 862 -29.92 55.68 12.60
C GLY A 862 -29.99 57.14 12.98
N LEU A 863 -29.05 57.87 12.42
CA LEU A 863 -28.88 59.31 12.57
C LEU A 863 -28.53 59.95 11.23
N ASN A 864 -29.28 60.95 10.81
CA ASN A 864 -28.91 61.80 9.68
C ASN A 864 -28.58 63.19 10.19
N ALA A 865 -27.52 63.80 9.72
CA ALA A 865 -27.10 65.16 10.03
C ALA A 865 -26.94 65.97 8.74
N VAL A 866 -27.51 67.16 8.62
CA VAL A 866 -27.45 68.05 7.46
C VAL A 866 -26.89 69.39 7.89
N LYS A 867 -25.89 69.90 7.19
CA LYS A 867 -25.35 71.23 7.38
C LYS A 867 -24.94 71.82 6.03
N GLY A 868 -25.65 72.83 5.58
CA GLY A 868 -25.46 73.44 4.26
C GLY A 868 -25.66 72.40 3.14
N ASN A 869 -24.68 72.25 2.30
CA ASN A 869 -24.70 71.31 1.18
C ASN A 869 -24.26 69.85 1.53
N HIS A 870 -23.90 69.65 2.79
CA HIS A 870 -23.36 68.36 3.27
C HIS A 870 -24.44 67.61 4.09
N SER A 871 -24.58 66.33 3.80
CA SER A 871 -25.37 65.40 4.62
C SER A 871 -24.55 64.18 4.94
N LEU A 872 -24.63 63.76 6.23
CA LEU A 872 -23.98 62.54 6.73
C LEU A 872 -25.04 61.68 7.41
N GLY A 873 -25.10 60.39 7.12
CA GLY A 873 -25.97 59.41 7.71
C GLY A 873 -25.23 58.20 8.22
N ILE A 874 -25.63 57.65 9.39
CA ILE A 874 -25.17 56.37 9.88
C ILE A 874 -26.38 55.59 10.40
N SER A 875 -26.45 54.32 10.13
CA SER A 875 -27.50 53.45 10.64
C SER A 875 -27.03 52.02 10.89
N TYR A 876 -27.67 51.39 11.87
CA TYR A 876 -27.53 49.99 12.21
C TYR A 876 -28.89 49.31 12.18
N GLY A 877 -28.96 48.15 11.49
CA GLY A 877 -30.15 47.33 11.38
C GLY A 877 -29.96 45.96 11.96
N ILE A 878 -30.98 45.40 12.54
CA ILE A 878 -31.09 44.02 12.96
C ILE A 878 -32.38 43.44 12.41
N GLY A 879 -32.30 42.24 11.88
CA GLY A 879 -33.42 41.48 11.32
C GLY A 879 -33.50 40.08 11.90
N SER A 880 -34.70 39.58 12.05
CA SER A 880 -35.00 38.19 12.42
C SER A 880 -36.01 37.62 11.43
N GLY A 881 -35.84 36.40 11.00
CA GLY A 881 -36.71 35.77 10.02
C GLY A 881 -36.95 34.27 10.26
N SER A 882 -37.80 33.71 9.43
CA SER A 882 -38.09 32.27 9.43
C SER A 882 -36.81 31.44 9.20
N TYR A 883 -36.81 30.19 9.63
CA TYR A 883 -35.72 29.23 9.49
C TYR A 883 -34.44 29.60 10.27
N GLY A 884 -34.59 30.36 11.34
CA GLY A 884 -33.47 30.80 12.19
C GLY A 884 -32.57 31.82 11.48
N ARG A 885 -33.11 32.60 10.56
CA ARG A 885 -32.40 33.70 9.92
C ARG A 885 -32.25 34.89 10.87
N VAL A 886 -31.05 35.42 10.91
CA VAL A 886 -30.70 36.66 11.62
C VAL A 886 -29.82 37.47 10.70
N ASP A 887 -30.17 38.74 10.48
CA ASP A 887 -29.42 39.68 9.69
C ASP A 887 -29.00 40.86 10.54
N GLN A 888 -27.83 41.40 10.28
CA GLN A 888 -27.32 42.66 10.84
C GLN A 888 -26.77 43.48 9.68
N ALA A 889 -27.04 44.79 9.68
CA ALA A 889 -26.55 45.68 8.63
C ALA A 889 -26.01 46.98 9.24
N LEU A 890 -24.89 47.45 8.70
CA LEU A 890 -24.32 48.75 9.03
C LEU A 890 -24.24 49.56 7.77
N GLN A 891 -24.61 50.83 7.88
CA GLN A 891 -24.62 51.74 6.74
C GLN A 891 -24.08 53.12 7.15
N ALA A 892 -23.22 53.72 6.28
CA ALA A 892 -22.73 55.07 6.46
C ALA A 892 -22.82 55.78 5.11
N LYS A 893 -23.54 56.92 5.07
CA LYS A 893 -23.81 57.67 3.85
C LYS A 893 -23.28 59.10 3.95
N TYR A 894 -22.71 59.59 2.89
CA TYR A 894 -22.38 60.99 2.66
C TYR A 894 -23.00 61.47 1.39
N ARG A 895 -23.55 62.70 1.40
CA ARG A 895 -24.12 63.37 0.22
C ARG A 895 -23.66 64.83 0.18
N TYR A 896 -23.38 65.25 -1.01
CA TYR A 896 -23.10 66.67 -1.35
C TYR A 896 -24.11 67.15 -2.39
N SER A 897 -24.78 68.27 -2.08
CA SER A 897 -25.73 68.92 -2.98
C SER A 897 -25.09 70.14 -3.59
N PHE A 898 -25.16 70.29 -4.93
CA PHE A 898 -24.54 71.36 -5.65
C PHE A 898 -25.42 72.60 -5.75
#